data_0c92ce18f5cb96451112b5b44f13839a
#
_entry.id   0c92ce18f5cb96451112b5b44f13839a
#
_cell.length_a   1.000
_cell.length_b   1.000
_cell.length_c   1.000
_cell.angle_alpha   90.00
_cell.angle_beta   90.00
_cell.angle_gamma   90.00
#
_symmetry.space_group_name_H-M   'P 1'
#
loop_
_entity.id
_entity.type
_entity.pdbx_description
1 polymer ?
#
loop_
_entity_poly.entity_id
_entity_poly.type
_entity_poly.pdbx_seq_one_letter_code
_entity_poly.pdbx_strand_id
1 'polypeptide(L)'
;MEIMTVFFTGTFRYPGPLLCCRVVQEGDVLCVPTIGQVEILEGSPEKLPRWREMFFKVKKTVGEAPDGPASAYLADTTHTSLYMVGSTLSPVPWLPSEESTLWSSLSPPGLEALVSELCAVLKPRLQPGGALLTGTSSVLLRGPPGCGKTTVVAAACSHLGLHLLKVPCSSLCADSSGAVETKLQAIFSRARRCRPAVLLLTAVDLLGRDRDGLGEDARVVAVLRHLLLNEDPLNSCPPLMVVATTSRAQDLPADVQTAFPHELEVPALSEGQRLSILRALTAHLPLGQEVNLAQLARRCAGFVVGDLYALLTHSSRAACTRIKNSGLAGGLTEEDEGELCAAGFPLLAEDFGQALEQLQTAHSQAVGAPKIPSVSWHDVGGLQEVKKEILETIQLPLEHPELLSLGLRRSGLLLHGPPGTGKTLLAKAVATECSLTFLSVKGPELINMYVGQSEENVREVFARARAAAPCIIFFDELDSLAPSRGRSGDSGGVMDRVVSQLLAELDGLHSTQDVFVIGATNRPDLLDPALLRPGRFDKLVFVGANEDRASQLRVLSAITRKFKLEPSVSLVNVLDCCPPQLTGADLYSLCSDAMTAALKRRVHDLEEGLEPGSSALMLTMEDLLQAAARLQPSVSEQELLRYKRIQRKFAAC
;
A
#
# COMPACT_ATOMS: atom_id res chain seq x y z
N MET A 1 -35.73 3.26 -29.15
CA MET A 1 -36.46 2.53 -30.18
C MET A 1 -35.64 2.40 -31.47
N GLU A 2 -34.90 3.41 -31.89
CA GLU A 2 -34.06 3.38 -33.09
C GLU A 2 -32.85 2.46 -33.03
N ILE A 3 -32.27 2.25 -31.84
CA ILE A 3 -31.01 1.48 -31.65
C ILE A 3 -31.17 -0.01 -32.01
N MET A 4 -32.34 -0.59 -31.82
CA MET A 4 -32.54 -2.02 -32.06
C MET A 4 -32.95 -2.38 -33.50
N THR A 5 -33.61 -1.48 -34.19
CA THR A 5 -33.98 -1.69 -35.60
C THR A 5 -32.74 -1.73 -36.49
N VAL A 6 -31.71 -0.98 -36.13
CA VAL A 6 -30.44 -0.89 -36.84
C VAL A 6 -29.58 -2.15 -36.70
N PHE A 7 -29.66 -2.84 -35.56
CA PHE A 7 -28.85 -4.02 -35.28
C PHE A 7 -29.17 -5.27 -36.12
N PHE A 8 -30.39 -5.39 -36.61
CA PHE A 8 -30.81 -6.56 -37.40
C PHE A 8 -30.78 -6.36 -38.90
N THR A 9 -30.74 -5.12 -39.38
CA THR A 9 -30.63 -4.80 -40.82
C THR A 9 -29.19 -4.63 -41.33
N GLY A 10 -28.22 -4.44 -40.46
CA GLY A 10 -26.83 -4.20 -40.82
C GLY A 10 -25.88 -5.23 -40.23
N THR A 11 -25.58 -6.28 -40.96
CA THR A 11 -24.39 -7.13 -40.89
C THR A 11 -23.80 -7.40 -39.49
N PHE A 12 -24.25 -8.48 -38.85
CA PHE A 12 -23.44 -9.21 -37.90
C PHE A 12 -22.20 -9.81 -38.61
N ARG A 13 -21.12 -9.03 -38.72
CA ARG A 13 -19.82 -9.56 -39.13
C ARG A 13 -19.12 -10.11 -37.88
N TYR A 14 -19.36 -11.37 -37.58
CA TYR A 14 -18.33 -12.18 -36.90
C TYR A 14 -17.22 -12.47 -37.94
N PRO A 15 -15.96 -12.42 -37.59
CA PRO A 15 -14.87 -12.92 -38.41
C PRO A 15 -14.93 -14.45 -38.44
N GLY A 16 -15.78 -15.02 -39.26
CA GLY A 16 -15.90 -16.47 -39.47
C GLY A 16 -17.05 -16.80 -40.40
N PRO A 17 -16.88 -17.70 -41.36
CA PRO A 17 -17.88 -18.00 -42.38
C PRO A 17 -18.91 -19.01 -41.86
N LEU A 18 -19.85 -18.61 -40.99
CA LEU A 18 -20.97 -19.45 -40.62
C LEU A 18 -22.24 -18.61 -40.43
N LEU A 19 -23.21 -18.91 -41.28
CA LEU A 19 -24.58 -18.42 -41.37
C LEU A 19 -25.24 -18.10 -40.02
N CYS A 20 -25.77 -16.91 -39.93
CA CYS A 20 -26.30 -16.23 -38.78
C CYS A 20 -27.74 -16.61 -38.40
N CYS A 21 -28.04 -17.90 -38.33
CA CYS A 21 -29.31 -18.34 -37.74
C CYS A 21 -29.06 -18.73 -36.28
N ARG A 22 -29.73 -18.05 -35.33
CA ARG A 22 -29.66 -18.40 -33.90
C ARG A 22 -30.99 -18.95 -33.42
N VAL A 23 -30.95 -20.03 -32.68
CA VAL A 23 -32.11 -20.51 -31.94
C VAL A 23 -32.32 -19.60 -30.74
N VAL A 24 -33.54 -19.05 -30.60
CA VAL A 24 -33.89 -18.10 -29.55
C VAL A 24 -35.12 -18.62 -28.80
N GLN A 25 -35.06 -18.58 -27.47
CA GLN A 25 -36.15 -18.97 -26.56
C GLN A 25 -36.57 -17.78 -25.68
N GLU A 26 -37.77 -17.87 -25.13
CA GLU A 26 -38.21 -16.91 -24.11
C GLU A 26 -37.31 -17.05 -22.85
N GLY A 27 -36.82 -15.92 -22.38
CA GLY A 27 -35.89 -15.87 -21.24
C GLY A 27 -34.40 -15.77 -21.61
N ASP A 28 -34.04 -16.05 -22.86
CA ASP A 28 -32.67 -15.92 -23.34
C ASP A 28 -32.13 -14.51 -23.18
N VAL A 29 -30.83 -14.38 -22.96
CA VAL A 29 -30.13 -13.12 -22.93
C VAL A 29 -29.16 -13.04 -24.09
N LEU A 30 -29.39 -12.08 -24.98
CA LEU A 30 -28.56 -11.81 -26.14
C LEU A 30 -27.53 -10.75 -25.79
N CYS A 31 -26.27 -11.02 -26.04
CA CYS A 31 -25.16 -10.08 -25.89
C CYS A 31 -24.76 -9.54 -27.28
N VAL A 32 -24.69 -8.22 -27.38
CA VAL A 32 -24.30 -7.53 -28.61
C VAL A 32 -23.09 -6.66 -28.34
N PRO A 33 -21.93 -6.95 -28.97
CA PRO A 33 -20.74 -6.11 -28.82
C PRO A 33 -20.99 -4.75 -29.47
N THR A 34 -20.60 -3.68 -28.79
CA THR A 34 -20.76 -2.30 -29.27
C THR A 34 -19.55 -1.78 -30.01
N ILE A 35 -18.42 -2.49 -29.91
CA ILE A 35 -17.17 -2.11 -30.58
C ILE A 35 -17.30 -2.34 -32.09
N GLY A 36 -17.04 -1.30 -32.88
CA GLY A 36 -17.12 -1.35 -34.33
C GLY A 36 -18.51 -1.05 -34.92
N GLN A 37 -19.51 -0.74 -34.11
CA GLN A 37 -20.87 -0.34 -34.56
C GLN A 37 -20.94 1.19 -34.65
N VAL A 38 -20.74 1.75 -35.83
CA VAL A 38 -20.71 3.19 -36.10
C VAL A 38 -22.03 3.87 -35.72
N GLU A 39 -23.13 3.18 -35.93
CA GLU A 39 -24.51 3.70 -35.71
C GLU A 39 -24.82 3.89 -34.21
N ILE A 40 -24.15 3.17 -33.29
CA ILE A 40 -24.27 3.41 -31.84
C ILE A 40 -23.45 4.63 -31.43
N LEU A 41 -22.42 4.99 -32.20
CA LEU A 41 -21.47 6.06 -31.91
C LEU A 41 -21.98 7.43 -32.41
N GLU A 42 -22.81 7.48 -33.46
CA GLU A 42 -23.27 8.73 -34.09
C GLU A 42 -24.13 9.64 -33.20
N GLY A 43 -24.73 9.13 -32.15
CA GLY A 43 -25.50 9.92 -31.18
C GLY A 43 -24.71 10.44 -29.97
N SER A 44 -23.39 10.25 -29.92
CA SER A 44 -22.56 10.62 -28.77
C SER A 44 -21.54 11.70 -29.11
N PRO A 45 -21.55 12.87 -28.44
CA PRO A 45 -20.53 13.90 -28.66
C PRO A 45 -19.11 13.44 -28.30
N GLU A 46 -18.97 12.39 -27.51
CA GLU A 46 -17.72 11.74 -27.22
C GLU A 46 -17.69 10.40 -27.94
N LYS A 47 -16.91 10.26 -28.99
CA LYS A 47 -16.78 9.08 -29.86
C LYS A 47 -16.28 7.79 -29.16
N LEU A 48 -16.59 7.60 -27.89
CA LEU A 48 -16.23 6.43 -27.09
C LEU A 48 -17.45 5.53 -26.89
N PRO A 49 -17.35 4.21 -27.16
CA PRO A 49 -18.42 3.29 -26.86
C PRO A 49 -18.67 3.27 -25.34
N ARG A 50 -19.85 3.63 -24.91
CA ARG A 50 -20.27 3.70 -23.50
C ARG A 50 -20.26 2.34 -22.82
N TRP A 51 -20.49 1.31 -23.61
CA TRP A 51 -20.58 -0.08 -23.18
C TRP A 51 -19.79 -0.93 -24.16
N ARG A 52 -19.02 -1.87 -23.66
CA ARG A 52 -18.34 -2.86 -24.53
C ARG A 52 -19.36 -3.84 -25.12
N GLU A 53 -20.42 -4.12 -24.36
CA GLU A 53 -21.46 -5.08 -24.67
C GLU A 53 -22.82 -4.56 -24.21
N MET A 54 -23.87 -4.82 -24.95
CA MET A 54 -25.26 -4.56 -24.57
C MET A 54 -26.01 -5.87 -24.46
N PHE A 55 -26.84 -5.99 -23.43
CA PHE A 55 -27.59 -7.21 -23.16
C PHE A 55 -29.08 -6.98 -23.39
N PHE A 56 -29.72 -7.91 -24.08
CA PHE A 56 -31.13 -7.90 -24.36
C PHE A 56 -31.79 -9.18 -23.92
N LYS A 57 -32.78 -9.11 -23.04
CA LYS A 57 -33.53 -10.28 -22.60
C LYS A 57 -34.73 -10.51 -23.48
N VAL A 58 -34.87 -11.71 -24.03
CA VAL A 58 -36.02 -12.15 -24.81
C VAL A 58 -37.20 -12.32 -23.86
N LYS A 59 -38.24 -11.49 -24.05
CA LYS A 59 -39.44 -11.51 -23.18
C LYS A 59 -40.52 -12.40 -23.75
N LYS A 60 -40.65 -12.42 -25.07
CA LYS A 60 -41.66 -13.22 -25.76
C LYS A 60 -41.19 -13.52 -27.18
N THR A 61 -41.39 -14.74 -27.61
CA THR A 61 -41.21 -15.15 -29.02
C THR A 61 -42.56 -15.50 -29.62
N VAL A 62 -42.82 -15.01 -30.84
CA VAL A 62 -44.05 -15.33 -31.59
C VAL A 62 -43.64 -15.77 -32.97
N GLY A 63 -44.03 -16.96 -33.38
CA GLY A 63 -43.76 -17.52 -34.71
C GLY A 63 -44.90 -18.41 -35.16
N GLU A 64 -44.99 -18.63 -36.43
CA GLU A 64 -45.92 -19.60 -37.04
C GLU A 64 -45.28 -21.00 -36.95
N ALA A 65 -45.81 -21.84 -36.09
CA ALA A 65 -45.42 -23.25 -36.03
C ALA A 65 -46.59 -24.12 -36.57
N PRO A 66 -46.33 -25.09 -37.43
CA PRO A 66 -47.39 -25.92 -38.01
C PRO A 66 -48.09 -26.82 -36.98
N ASP A 67 -47.48 -27.14 -35.82
CA ASP A 67 -48.00 -28.12 -34.83
C ASP A 67 -48.13 -27.56 -33.40
N GLY A 68 -48.34 -26.22 -33.20
CA GLY A 68 -48.52 -25.61 -31.88
C GLY A 68 -47.34 -24.71 -31.43
N PRO A 69 -47.42 -24.12 -30.24
CA PRO A 69 -46.40 -23.16 -29.78
C PRO A 69 -45.06 -23.87 -29.60
N ALA A 70 -44.10 -23.59 -30.47
CA ALA A 70 -42.75 -24.10 -30.35
C ALA A 70 -42.04 -23.44 -29.15
N SER A 71 -41.22 -24.24 -28.43
CA SER A 71 -40.42 -23.75 -27.29
C SER A 71 -39.24 -22.92 -27.72
N ALA A 72 -38.82 -22.95 -28.97
CA ALA A 72 -37.72 -22.20 -29.55
C ALA A 72 -37.94 -21.88 -31.02
N TYR A 73 -37.42 -20.74 -31.47
CA TYR A 73 -37.52 -20.28 -32.85
C TYR A 73 -36.15 -20.01 -33.44
N LEU A 74 -36.01 -20.23 -34.74
CA LEU A 74 -34.79 -19.86 -35.46
C LEU A 74 -34.89 -18.40 -35.88
N ALA A 75 -34.11 -17.53 -35.32
CA ALA A 75 -34.03 -16.11 -35.65
C ALA A 75 -33.03 -15.91 -36.79
N ASP A 76 -33.41 -15.22 -37.83
CA ASP A 76 -32.58 -14.80 -38.93
C ASP A 76 -32.74 -13.31 -39.23
N THR A 77 -31.90 -12.75 -40.09
CA THR A 77 -31.90 -11.33 -40.44
C THR A 77 -32.96 -10.93 -41.47
N THR A 78 -33.57 -11.91 -42.13
CA THR A 78 -34.49 -11.69 -43.23
C THR A 78 -35.98 -11.83 -42.84
N HIS A 79 -36.28 -12.75 -41.91
CA HIS A 79 -37.65 -13.10 -41.54
C HIS A 79 -37.99 -12.77 -40.08
N THR A 80 -37.00 -12.32 -39.27
CA THR A 80 -37.23 -12.02 -37.84
C THR A 80 -37.32 -10.52 -37.60
N SER A 81 -38.43 -10.07 -37.01
CA SER A 81 -38.61 -8.71 -36.54
C SER A 81 -38.47 -8.62 -35.03
N LEU A 82 -37.78 -7.60 -34.53
CA LEU A 82 -37.54 -7.36 -33.12
C LEU A 82 -38.25 -6.11 -32.62
N TYR A 83 -38.89 -6.23 -31.49
CA TYR A 83 -39.60 -5.15 -30.84
C TYR A 83 -39.08 -4.94 -29.44
N MET A 84 -38.60 -3.73 -29.11
CA MET A 84 -38.15 -3.38 -27.78
C MET A 84 -39.34 -2.95 -26.91
N VAL A 85 -39.53 -3.62 -25.79
CA VAL A 85 -40.64 -3.36 -24.85
C VAL A 85 -40.25 -2.39 -23.73
N GLY A 86 -38.99 -2.34 -23.36
CA GLY A 86 -38.48 -1.46 -22.32
C GLY A 86 -37.26 -2.07 -21.59
N SER A 87 -36.73 -1.37 -20.60
CA SER A 87 -35.66 -1.87 -19.76
C SER A 87 -36.17 -2.85 -18.69
N THR A 88 -35.40 -3.85 -18.37
CA THR A 88 -35.74 -4.84 -17.34
C THR A 88 -34.53 -5.11 -16.46
N LEU A 89 -34.78 -5.40 -15.18
CA LEU A 89 -33.76 -5.85 -14.25
C LEU A 89 -33.61 -7.36 -14.40
N SER A 90 -32.47 -7.81 -14.88
CA SER A 90 -32.15 -9.22 -15.01
C SER A 90 -30.66 -9.42 -14.71
N PRO A 91 -30.28 -10.53 -14.08
CA PRO A 91 -28.86 -10.86 -13.97
C PRO A 91 -28.27 -10.95 -15.36
N VAL A 92 -27.18 -10.22 -15.59
CA VAL A 92 -26.43 -10.27 -16.84
C VAL A 92 -25.57 -11.52 -16.77
N PRO A 93 -25.63 -12.41 -17.80
CA PRO A 93 -24.72 -13.56 -17.83
C PRO A 93 -23.29 -13.06 -17.89
N TRP A 94 -22.48 -13.53 -16.97
CA TRP A 94 -21.06 -13.31 -17.04
C TRP A 94 -20.48 -14.20 -18.14
N LEU A 95 -20.15 -13.61 -19.26
CA LEU A 95 -19.32 -14.28 -20.26
C LEU A 95 -17.89 -14.19 -19.73
N PRO A 96 -17.21 -15.32 -19.45
CA PRO A 96 -15.78 -15.30 -19.27
C PRO A 96 -15.21 -14.80 -20.61
N SER A 97 -14.86 -13.52 -20.69
CA SER A 97 -13.97 -13.04 -21.72
C SER A 97 -12.70 -13.88 -21.58
N GLU A 98 -12.12 -14.34 -22.68
CA GLU A 98 -10.85 -15.10 -22.68
C GLU A 98 -9.74 -14.36 -21.93
N GLU A 99 -9.93 -13.08 -21.62
CA GLU A 99 -9.15 -12.26 -20.69
C GLU A 99 -9.99 -11.90 -19.45
N SER A 100 -10.31 -12.87 -18.59
CA SER A 100 -10.85 -12.53 -17.27
C SER A 100 -9.72 -11.96 -16.40
N THR A 101 -9.49 -10.68 -16.55
CA THR A 101 -8.54 -9.97 -15.67
C THR A 101 -9.12 -9.88 -14.26
N LEU A 102 -8.25 -9.79 -13.25
CA LEU A 102 -8.65 -9.55 -11.87
C LEU A 102 -9.68 -8.42 -11.75
N TRP A 103 -9.57 -7.41 -12.61
CA TRP A 103 -10.38 -6.19 -12.63
C TRP A 103 -11.79 -6.39 -13.14
N SER A 104 -12.04 -7.41 -13.94
CA SER A 104 -13.34 -7.78 -14.49
C SER A 104 -13.99 -8.97 -13.78
N SER A 105 -13.36 -9.50 -12.73
CA SER A 105 -13.89 -10.60 -11.95
C SER A 105 -15.16 -10.20 -11.19
N LEU A 106 -16.18 -11.06 -11.20
CA LEU A 106 -17.36 -10.92 -10.35
C LEU A 106 -17.02 -10.94 -8.86
N SER A 107 -16.05 -11.77 -8.50
CA SER A 107 -15.57 -11.91 -7.12
C SER A 107 -14.07 -11.63 -7.09
N PRO A 108 -13.65 -10.35 -7.05
CA PRO A 108 -12.23 -10.01 -7.03
C PRO A 108 -11.59 -10.55 -5.75
N PRO A 109 -10.55 -11.42 -5.88
CA PRO A 109 -9.91 -12.05 -4.74
C PRO A 109 -9.44 -11.05 -3.71
N GLY A 110 -9.72 -11.32 -2.44
CA GLY A 110 -9.35 -10.46 -1.33
C GLY A 110 -10.25 -9.24 -1.10
N LEU A 111 -11.23 -8.99 -1.99
CA LEU A 111 -12.19 -7.88 -1.86
C LEU A 111 -13.64 -8.37 -1.75
N GLU A 112 -13.87 -9.69 -1.64
CA GLU A 112 -15.20 -10.31 -1.65
C GLU A 112 -16.10 -9.79 -0.54
N ALA A 113 -15.55 -9.58 0.66
CA ALA A 113 -16.29 -9.06 1.81
C ALA A 113 -16.86 -7.68 1.54
N LEU A 114 -16.04 -6.79 0.94
CA LEU A 114 -16.45 -5.43 0.58
C LEU A 114 -17.50 -5.41 -0.53
N VAL A 115 -17.36 -6.30 -1.52
CA VAL A 115 -18.37 -6.47 -2.57
C VAL A 115 -19.70 -6.90 -1.95
N SER A 116 -19.66 -7.88 -1.04
CA SER A 116 -20.87 -8.36 -0.34
C SER A 116 -21.51 -7.26 0.51
N GLU A 117 -20.71 -6.46 1.21
CA GLU A 117 -21.17 -5.34 2.03
C GLU A 117 -21.81 -4.25 1.16
N LEU A 118 -21.16 -3.86 0.06
CA LEU A 118 -21.73 -2.91 -0.88
C LEU A 118 -23.04 -3.43 -1.52
N CYS A 119 -23.07 -4.71 -1.89
CA CYS A 119 -24.29 -5.34 -2.38
C CYS A 119 -25.41 -5.34 -1.34
N ALA A 120 -25.12 -5.55 -0.05
CA ALA A 120 -26.09 -5.50 1.03
C ALA A 120 -26.69 -4.09 1.19
N VAL A 121 -25.91 -3.05 0.97
CA VAL A 121 -26.41 -1.64 1.00
C VAL A 121 -27.25 -1.29 -0.24
N LEU A 122 -26.87 -1.78 -1.42
CA LEU A 122 -27.55 -1.43 -2.69
C LEU A 122 -28.81 -2.27 -2.93
N LYS A 123 -28.81 -3.56 -2.53
CA LYS A 123 -29.88 -4.53 -2.83
C LYS A 123 -31.28 -4.14 -2.33
N PRO A 124 -31.48 -3.58 -1.11
CA PRO A 124 -32.82 -3.25 -0.62
C PRO A 124 -33.59 -2.29 -1.53
N ARG A 125 -32.89 -1.38 -2.19
CA ARG A 125 -33.50 -0.40 -3.11
C ARG A 125 -33.98 -0.98 -4.44
N LEU A 126 -33.48 -2.13 -4.82
CA LEU A 126 -33.88 -2.83 -6.02
C LEU A 126 -35.21 -3.60 -5.85
N GLN A 127 -35.64 -3.77 -4.60
CA GLN A 127 -36.89 -4.48 -4.29
C GLN A 127 -38.10 -3.55 -4.43
N PRO A 128 -39.25 -4.05 -4.91
CA PRO A 128 -40.47 -3.30 -4.95
C PRO A 128 -40.85 -2.79 -3.53
N GLY A 129 -41.05 -1.49 -3.37
CA GLY A 129 -41.32 -0.86 -2.08
C GLY A 129 -40.09 -0.41 -1.29
N GLY A 130 -38.88 -0.74 -1.71
CA GLY A 130 -37.64 -0.33 -1.03
C GLY A 130 -37.40 1.19 -1.01
N ALA A 131 -38.01 1.92 -1.94
CA ALA A 131 -37.94 3.39 -1.98
C ALA A 131 -38.61 4.08 -0.76
N LEU A 132 -39.54 3.40 -0.09
CA LEU A 132 -40.25 3.92 1.09
C LEU A 132 -39.44 3.74 2.39
N LEU A 133 -38.50 2.81 2.43
CA LEU A 133 -37.80 2.40 3.65
C LEU A 133 -36.44 3.08 3.85
N THR A 134 -35.88 3.66 2.81
CA THR A 134 -34.51 4.18 2.88
C THR A 134 -34.43 5.56 2.27
N GLY A 135 -33.83 6.48 2.97
CA GLY A 135 -33.44 7.80 2.46
C GLY A 135 -32.61 7.72 1.15
N THR A 136 -31.71 8.62 0.94
CA THR A 136 -30.83 8.65 -0.25
C THR A 136 -29.98 7.39 -0.39
N SER A 137 -29.86 6.86 -1.64
CA SER A 137 -29.03 5.68 -1.95
C SER A 137 -27.59 6.04 -2.32
N SER A 138 -27.03 6.99 -1.59
CA SER A 138 -25.67 7.43 -1.83
C SER A 138 -24.69 6.75 -0.86
N VAL A 139 -23.61 6.20 -1.43
CA VAL A 139 -22.56 5.49 -0.69
C VAL A 139 -21.22 6.16 -0.96
N LEU A 140 -20.46 6.42 0.09
CA LEU A 140 -19.11 6.92 0.01
C LEU A 140 -18.11 5.81 0.32
N LEU A 141 -17.25 5.48 -0.65
CA LEU A 141 -16.13 4.54 -0.49
C LEU A 141 -14.86 5.31 -0.18
N ARG A 142 -14.31 5.08 1.01
CA ARG A 142 -13.04 5.67 1.47
C ARG A 142 -11.91 4.67 1.35
N GLY A 143 -10.70 5.16 1.10
CA GLY A 143 -9.50 4.31 1.13
C GLY A 143 -8.38 4.87 0.27
N PRO A 144 -7.15 4.38 0.44
CA PRO A 144 -5.98 4.87 -0.29
C PRO A 144 -6.13 4.71 -1.80
N PRO A 145 -5.38 5.48 -2.61
CA PRO A 145 -5.37 5.30 -4.06
C PRO A 145 -4.90 3.88 -4.40
N GLY A 146 -5.46 3.27 -5.43
CA GLY A 146 -5.08 1.91 -5.86
C GLY A 146 -5.65 0.75 -5.03
N CYS A 147 -6.41 0.97 -3.96
CA CYS A 147 -6.95 -0.11 -3.11
C CYS A 147 -8.11 -0.93 -3.74
N GLY A 148 -8.53 -0.62 -4.98
CA GLY A 148 -9.56 -1.40 -5.67
C GLY A 148 -10.99 -0.87 -5.54
N LYS A 149 -11.23 0.37 -5.08
CA LYS A 149 -12.57 0.97 -4.94
C LYS A 149 -13.44 0.82 -6.19
N THR A 150 -12.89 1.14 -7.35
CA THR A 150 -13.60 1.03 -8.63
C THR A 150 -13.92 -0.43 -8.98
N THR A 151 -13.02 -1.36 -8.68
CA THR A 151 -13.18 -2.80 -8.91
C THR A 151 -14.32 -3.36 -8.06
N VAL A 152 -14.39 -2.97 -6.78
CA VAL A 152 -15.47 -3.35 -5.87
C VAL A 152 -16.83 -2.90 -6.40
N VAL A 153 -16.93 -1.63 -6.86
CA VAL A 153 -18.20 -1.12 -7.41
C VAL A 153 -18.55 -1.84 -8.71
N ALA A 154 -17.59 -2.09 -9.60
CA ALA A 154 -17.82 -2.81 -10.83
C ALA A 154 -18.33 -4.24 -10.56
N ALA A 155 -17.70 -4.96 -9.64
CA ALA A 155 -18.13 -6.30 -9.23
C ALA A 155 -19.54 -6.28 -8.61
N ALA A 156 -19.84 -5.34 -7.71
CA ALA A 156 -21.15 -5.21 -7.10
C ALA A 156 -22.24 -4.91 -8.14
N CYS A 157 -21.96 -4.03 -9.12
CA CYS A 157 -22.89 -3.76 -10.21
C CYS A 157 -23.15 -4.99 -11.08
N SER A 158 -22.12 -5.77 -11.37
CA SER A 158 -22.24 -7.02 -12.12
C SER A 158 -23.06 -8.07 -11.34
N HIS A 159 -22.84 -8.22 -10.04
CA HIS A 159 -23.66 -9.10 -9.17
C HIS A 159 -25.14 -8.73 -9.14
N LEU A 160 -25.43 -7.43 -9.13
CA LEU A 160 -26.81 -6.93 -9.03
C LEU A 160 -27.46 -6.69 -10.39
N GLY A 161 -26.75 -6.93 -11.50
CA GLY A 161 -27.25 -6.68 -12.86
C GLY A 161 -27.52 -5.20 -13.14
N LEU A 162 -26.69 -4.29 -12.62
CA LEU A 162 -26.85 -2.84 -12.73
C LEU A 162 -25.90 -2.24 -13.78
N HIS A 163 -26.37 -1.22 -14.44
CA HIS A 163 -25.52 -0.42 -15.33
C HIS A 163 -24.58 0.47 -14.52
N LEU A 164 -23.29 0.44 -14.84
CA LEU A 164 -22.26 1.28 -14.18
C LEU A 164 -21.90 2.47 -15.08
N LEU A 165 -22.21 3.69 -14.63
CA LEU A 165 -21.76 4.92 -15.26
C LEU A 165 -20.61 5.53 -14.46
N LYS A 166 -19.38 5.40 -14.96
CA LYS A 166 -18.17 5.90 -14.31
C LYS A 166 -17.85 7.32 -14.77
N VAL A 167 -17.71 8.25 -13.82
CA VAL A 167 -17.37 9.66 -14.07
C VAL A 167 -16.18 10.05 -13.22
N PRO A 168 -15.01 10.35 -13.83
CA PRO A 168 -13.87 10.89 -13.11
C PRO A 168 -14.10 12.37 -12.79
N CYS A 169 -14.15 12.73 -11.51
CA CYS A 169 -14.34 14.13 -11.08
C CYS A 169 -13.18 15.03 -11.51
N SER A 170 -11.99 14.45 -11.70
CA SER A 170 -10.83 15.19 -12.24
C SER A 170 -11.09 15.81 -13.62
N SER A 171 -11.97 15.22 -14.44
CA SER A 171 -12.34 15.79 -15.74
C SER A 171 -13.27 17.01 -15.64
N LEU A 172 -13.84 17.25 -14.47
CA LEU A 172 -14.75 18.36 -14.20
C LEU A 172 -14.04 19.56 -13.60
N CYS A 173 -12.92 19.35 -12.90
CA CYS A 173 -12.23 20.40 -12.13
C CYS A 173 -11.52 21.46 -12.99
N ALA A 174 -11.32 21.24 -14.28
CA ALA A 174 -10.63 22.18 -15.18
C ALA A 174 -11.54 23.35 -15.63
N ASP A 175 -12.85 23.27 -15.39
CA ASP A 175 -13.84 24.22 -15.89
C ASP A 175 -14.21 25.31 -14.87
N SER A 176 -14.91 26.34 -15.32
CA SER A 176 -15.51 27.33 -14.41
C SER A 176 -16.63 26.69 -13.60
N SER A 177 -16.91 27.21 -12.39
CA SER A 177 -17.97 26.69 -11.49
C SER A 177 -19.33 26.50 -12.18
N GLY A 178 -19.71 27.43 -13.07
CA GLY A 178 -20.94 27.31 -13.85
C GLY A 178 -20.90 26.21 -14.91
N ALA A 179 -19.75 25.95 -15.51
CA ALA A 179 -19.59 24.85 -16.46
C ALA A 179 -19.62 23.49 -15.74
N VAL A 180 -19.01 23.40 -14.55
CA VAL A 180 -19.07 22.21 -13.68
C VAL A 180 -20.52 21.89 -13.30
N GLU A 181 -21.31 22.91 -12.90
CA GLU A 181 -22.72 22.76 -12.59
C GLU A 181 -23.50 22.18 -13.77
N THR A 182 -23.35 22.77 -14.95
CA THR A 182 -24.05 22.32 -16.16
C THR A 182 -23.66 20.87 -16.52
N LYS A 183 -22.39 20.53 -16.42
CA LYS A 183 -21.89 19.17 -16.66
C LYS A 183 -22.45 18.16 -15.66
N LEU A 184 -22.46 18.50 -14.36
CA LEU A 184 -23.04 17.64 -13.33
C LEU A 184 -24.51 17.38 -13.59
N GLN A 185 -25.29 18.41 -13.88
CA GLN A 185 -26.70 18.29 -14.23
C GLN A 185 -26.94 17.39 -15.47
N ALA A 186 -26.11 17.53 -16.50
CA ALA A 186 -26.15 16.68 -17.69
C ALA A 186 -25.80 15.21 -17.35
N ILE A 187 -24.79 14.97 -16.53
CA ILE A 187 -24.39 13.62 -16.09
C ILE A 187 -25.52 12.94 -15.31
N PHE A 188 -26.10 13.62 -14.32
CA PHE A 188 -27.22 13.08 -13.56
C PHE A 188 -28.46 12.85 -14.42
N SER A 189 -28.77 13.75 -15.34
CA SER A 189 -29.87 13.58 -16.29
C SER A 189 -29.65 12.35 -17.19
N ARG A 190 -28.40 12.14 -17.63
CA ARG A 190 -28.02 10.97 -18.41
C ARG A 190 -28.13 9.69 -17.59
N ALA A 191 -27.61 9.70 -16.34
CA ALA A 191 -27.70 8.56 -15.43
C ALA A 191 -29.15 8.15 -15.15
N ARG A 192 -30.06 9.14 -14.98
CA ARG A 192 -31.51 8.91 -14.81
C ARG A 192 -32.17 8.22 -16.00
N ARG A 193 -31.66 8.44 -17.23
CA ARG A 193 -32.16 7.75 -18.43
C ARG A 193 -31.70 6.30 -18.57
N CYS A 194 -30.59 5.94 -17.90
CA CYS A 194 -29.99 4.59 -17.94
C CYS A 194 -30.42 3.69 -16.78
N ARG A 195 -31.47 4.04 -16.05
CA ARG A 195 -31.95 3.26 -14.89
C ARG A 195 -32.37 1.84 -15.29
N PRO A 196 -32.08 0.82 -14.44
CA PRO A 196 -31.40 0.83 -13.15
C PRO A 196 -29.88 0.97 -13.31
N ALA A 197 -29.30 1.98 -12.68
CA ALA A 197 -27.91 2.32 -12.88
C ALA A 197 -27.23 2.78 -11.57
N VAL A 198 -25.92 2.55 -11.50
CA VAL A 198 -25.03 3.13 -10.48
C VAL A 198 -24.20 4.22 -11.15
N LEU A 199 -24.30 5.44 -10.63
CA LEU A 199 -23.42 6.54 -11.00
C LEU A 199 -22.21 6.51 -10.07
N LEU A 200 -21.03 6.21 -10.61
CA LEU A 200 -19.77 6.19 -9.87
C LEU A 200 -19.00 7.49 -10.08
N LEU A 201 -18.92 8.31 -9.05
CA LEU A 201 -18.11 9.53 -9.01
C LEU A 201 -16.74 9.19 -8.41
N THR A 202 -15.66 9.21 -9.22
CA THR A 202 -14.33 8.90 -8.72
C THR A 202 -13.57 10.15 -8.30
N ALA A 203 -12.89 10.10 -7.14
CA ALA A 203 -12.15 11.22 -6.54
C ALA A 203 -13.05 12.45 -6.30
N VAL A 204 -14.14 12.26 -5.56
CA VAL A 204 -15.12 13.31 -5.25
C VAL A 204 -14.53 14.43 -4.40
N ASP A 205 -13.44 14.17 -3.69
CA ASP A 205 -12.63 15.14 -2.94
C ASP A 205 -12.03 16.26 -3.80
N LEU A 206 -11.99 16.08 -5.12
CA LEU A 206 -11.58 17.12 -6.06
C LEU A 206 -12.71 18.10 -6.41
N LEU A 207 -13.98 17.67 -6.22
CA LEU A 207 -15.14 18.54 -6.47
C LEU A 207 -15.36 19.47 -5.26
N GLY A 208 -15.56 20.75 -5.54
CA GLY A 208 -15.80 21.74 -4.49
C GLY A 208 -14.55 22.44 -3.98
N ARG A 209 -13.38 22.19 -4.59
CA ARG A 209 -12.19 23.02 -4.37
C ARG A 209 -12.17 24.17 -5.35
N ASP A 210 -11.83 25.35 -4.83
CA ASP A 210 -11.60 26.52 -5.67
C ASP A 210 -10.32 26.34 -6.51
N ARG A 211 -10.19 27.10 -7.60
CA ARG A 211 -9.06 27.02 -8.54
C ARG A 211 -7.70 27.21 -7.87
N ASP A 212 -7.66 27.98 -6.80
CA ASP A 212 -6.44 28.24 -6.03
C ASP A 212 -6.14 27.13 -5.00
N GLY A 213 -7.02 26.14 -4.86
CA GLY A 213 -6.86 25.02 -3.94
C GLY A 213 -6.97 25.37 -2.45
N LEU A 214 -7.24 26.64 -2.13
CA LEU A 214 -7.25 27.18 -0.78
C LEU A 214 -8.66 27.38 -0.20
N GLY A 215 -9.71 27.25 -1.01
CA GLY A 215 -11.10 27.46 -0.60
C GLY A 215 -12.07 26.42 -1.15
N GLU A 216 -13.28 26.42 -0.58
CA GLU A 216 -14.41 25.61 -1.06
C GLU A 216 -15.24 26.37 -2.07
N ASP A 217 -15.57 25.74 -3.21
CA ASP A 217 -16.56 26.26 -4.16
C ASP A 217 -17.96 25.89 -3.68
N ALA A 218 -18.54 26.77 -2.85
CA ALA A 218 -19.86 26.58 -2.26
C ALA A 218 -20.97 26.34 -3.30
N ARG A 219 -20.81 26.84 -4.55
CA ARG A 219 -21.79 26.67 -5.61
C ARG A 219 -21.80 25.21 -6.11
N VAL A 220 -20.63 24.66 -6.39
CA VAL A 220 -20.50 23.26 -6.85
C VAL A 220 -20.95 22.30 -5.75
N VAL A 221 -20.59 22.56 -4.50
CA VAL A 221 -21.02 21.77 -3.33
C VAL A 221 -22.53 21.79 -3.18
N ALA A 222 -23.17 22.96 -3.26
CA ALA A 222 -24.63 23.07 -3.16
C ALA A 222 -25.36 22.34 -4.28
N VAL A 223 -24.87 22.44 -5.53
CA VAL A 223 -25.46 21.72 -6.68
C VAL A 223 -25.29 20.22 -6.53
N LEU A 224 -24.12 19.74 -6.14
CA LEU A 224 -23.90 18.30 -5.92
C LEU A 224 -24.82 17.76 -4.84
N ARG A 225 -24.93 18.46 -3.70
CA ARG A 225 -25.84 18.11 -2.61
C ARG A 225 -27.30 18.07 -3.10
N HIS A 226 -27.75 19.09 -3.84
CA HIS A 226 -29.09 19.14 -4.40
C HIS A 226 -29.37 17.97 -5.34
N LEU A 227 -28.42 17.59 -6.19
CA LEU A 227 -28.55 16.47 -7.12
C LEU A 227 -28.58 15.11 -6.44
N LEU A 228 -27.86 14.97 -5.31
CA LEU A 228 -27.83 13.75 -4.49
C LEU A 228 -29.11 13.55 -3.65
N LEU A 229 -29.69 14.65 -3.15
CA LEU A 229 -30.86 14.59 -2.26
C LEU A 229 -32.20 14.58 -3.02
N ASN A 230 -32.27 15.17 -4.22
CA ASN A 230 -33.49 15.28 -5.01
C ASN A 230 -33.73 14.04 -5.89
N GLU A 231 -34.00 12.91 -5.25
CA GLU A 231 -34.66 11.79 -5.92
C GLU A 231 -36.16 11.86 -5.63
N ASP A 232 -36.97 11.87 -6.72
CA ASP A 232 -38.42 11.85 -6.58
C ASP A 232 -38.88 10.54 -5.94
N PRO A 233 -39.38 10.55 -4.71
CA PRO A 233 -39.77 9.32 -4.00
C PRO A 233 -41.04 8.67 -4.58
N LEU A 234 -41.77 9.36 -5.45
CA LEU A 234 -43.09 8.95 -6.00
C LEU A 234 -43.01 8.28 -7.38
N ASN A 235 -41.84 8.28 -8.03
CA ASN A 235 -41.76 7.64 -9.35
C ASN A 235 -41.46 6.13 -9.16
N SER A 236 -42.35 5.29 -9.64
CA SER A 236 -42.22 3.83 -9.74
C SER A 236 -41.13 3.38 -10.74
N CYS A 237 -40.21 4.27 -11.10
CA CYS A 237 -39.06 3.97 -11.97
C CYS A 237 -37.95 3.25 -11.17
N PRO A 238 -37.18 2.37 -11.85
CA PRO A 238 -35.99 1.77 -11.24
C PRO A 238 -35.07 2.83 -10.63
N PRO A 239 -34.40 2.57 -9.48
CA PRO A 239 -33.61 3.56 -8.77
C PRO A 239 -32.32 3.92 -9.52
N LEU A 240 -31.88 5.17 -9.37
CA LEU A 240 -30.52 5.59 -9.62
C LEU A 240 -29.79 5.57 -8.28
N MET A 241 -28.68 4.86 -8.21
CA MET A 241 -27.82 4.83 -7.03
C MET A 241 -26.53 5.58 -7.31
N VAL A 242 -26.03 6.33 -6.32
CA VAL A 242 -24.80 7.11 -6.47
C VAL A 242 -23.74 6.55 -5.54
N VAL A 243 -22.62 6.15 -6.10
CA VAL A 243 -21.44 5.72 -5.34
C VAL A 243 -20.32 6.72 -5.61
N ALA A 244 -19.78 7.31 -4.57
CA ALA A 244 -18.63 8.20 -4.66
C ALA A 244 -17.39 7.53 -4.07
N THR A 245 -16.23 7.84 -4.62
CA THR A 245 -14.95 7.37 -4.04
C THR A 245 -14.08 8.56 -3.67
N THR A 246 -13.42 8.46 -2.52
CA THR A 246 -12.41 9.42 -2.08
C THR A 246 -11.15 8.72 -1.60
N SER A 247 -10.02 9.39 -1.80
CA SER A 247 -8.73 8.96 -1.23
C SER A 247 -8.38 9.74 0.02
N ARG A 248 -8.99 10.92 0.21
CA ARG A 248 -8.72 11.86 1.30
C ARG A 248 -10.05 12.31 1.89
N ALA A 249 -10.54 11.58 2.88
CA ALA A 249 -11.81 11.89 3.52
C ALA A 249 -11.78 13.26 4.24
N GLN A 250 -10.61 13.68 4.71
CA GLN A 250 -10.41 14.96 5.41
C GLN A 250 -10.58 16.17 4.48
N ASP A 251 -10.35 15.99 3.19
CA ASP A 251 -10.44 17.04 2.18
C ASP A 251 -11.87 17.22 1.63
N LEU A 252 -12.82 16.39 2.09
CA LEU A 252 -14.21 16.42 1.62
C LEU A 252 -15.00 17.45 2.43
N PRO A 253 -15.69 18.42 1.78
CA PRO A 253 -16.56 19.35 2.48
C PRO A 253 -17.62 18.65 3.33
N ALA A 254 -17.85 19.14 4.55
CA ALA A 254 -18.79 18.53 5.48
C ALA A 254 -20.21 18.39 4.89
N ASP A 255 -20.63 19.35 4.10
CA ASP A 255 -21.92 19.36 3.39
C ASP A 255 -22.04 18.24 2.36
N VAL A 256 -20.95 17.88 1.68
CA VAL A 256 -20.92 16.74 0.75
C VAL A 256 -20.93 15.44 1.51
N GLN A 257 -20.16 15.35 2.61
CA GLN A 257 -20.10 14.16 3.42
C GLN A 257 -21.48 13.78 4.00
N THR A 258 -22.23 14.76 4.49
CA THR A 258 -23.59 14.53 5.03
C THR A 258 -24.58 14.03 3.98
N ALA A 259 -24.31 14.23 2.69
CA ALA A 259 -25.16 13.70 1.61
C ALA A 259 -24.93 12.20 1.34
N PHE A 260 -23.91 11.59 1.97
CA PHE A 260 -23.63 10.14 1.87
C PHE A 260 -23.91 9.47 3.22
N PRO A 261 -25.11 8.95 3.46
CA PRO A 261 -25.47 8.32 4.73
C PRO A 261 -24.72 6.99 4.96
N HIS A 262 -24.25 6.36 3.91
CA HIS A 262 -23.48 5.12 3.99
C HIS A 262 -22.03 5.39 3.65
N GLU A 263 -21.16 5.13 4.60
CA GLU A 263 -19.71 5.21 4.41
C GLU A 263 -19.10 3.82 4.57
N LEU A 264 -18.35 3.40 3.57
CA LEU A 264 -17.61 2.14 3.58
C LEU A 264 -16.11 2.44 3.46
N GLU A 265 -15.35 1.92 4.39
CA GLU A 265 -13.90 2.05 4.35
C GLU A 265 -13.27 0.79 3.74
N VAL A 266 -12.37 0.98 2.78
CA VAL A 266 -11.55 -0.12 2.25
C VAL A 266 -10.34 -0.29 3.16
N PRO A 267 -10.31 -1.33 4.00
CA PRO A 267 -9.22 -1.54 4.93
C PRO A 267 -7.92 -1.92 4.23
N ALA A 268 -6.81 -1.83 4.95
CA ALA A 268 -5.54 -2.37 4.48
C ALA A 268 -5.67 -3.89 4.27
N LEU A 269 -5.04 -4.40 3.22
CA LEU A 269 -5.08 -5.82 2.87
C LEU A 269 -4.34 -6.67 3.91
N SER A 270 -5.00 -7.71 4.41
CA SER A 270 -4.38 -8.73 5.24
C SER A 270 -3.38 -9.59 4.43
N GLU A 271 -2.50 -10.34 5.09
CA GLU A 271 -1.56 -11.25 4.41
C GLU A 271 -2.29 -12.27 3.51
N GLY A 272 -3.40 -12.86 4.03
CA GLY A 272 -4.20 -13.82 3.26
C GLY A 272 -4.84 -13.19 2.01
N GLN A 273 -5.34 -11.96 2.12
CA GLN A 273 -5.90 -11.23 0.97
C GLN A 273 -4.83 -10.91 -0.07
N ARG A 274 -3.65 -10.42 0.36
CA ARG A 274 -2.52 -10.18 -0.56
C ARG A 274 -2.10 -11.46 -1.26
N LEU A 275 -2.03 -12.58 -0.55
CA LEU A 275 -1.71 -13.88 -1.13
C LEU A 275 -2.75 -14.31 -2.17
N SER A 276 -4.04 -14.14 -1.89
CA SER A 276 -5.14 -14.44 -2.82
C SER A 276 -5.05 -13.61 -4.09
N ILE A 277 -4.77 -12.30 -3.95
CA ILE A 277 -4.59 -11.38 -5.08
C ILE A 277 -3.35 -11.77 -5.90
N LEU A 278 -2.21 -12.04 -5.26
CA LEU A 278 -1.00 -12.47 -5.96
C LEU A 278 -1.23 -13.77 -6.73
N ARG A 279 -1.91 -14.76 -6.14
CA ARG A 279 -2.27 -16.00 -6.83
C ARG A 279 -3.14 -15.75 -8.07
N ALA A 280 -4.13 -14.87 -7.94
CA ALA A 280 -4.99 -14.53 -9.07
C ALA A 280 -4.24 -13.78 -10.18
N LEU A 281 -3.36 -12.85 -9.81
CA LEU A 281 -2.55 -12.11 -10.78
C LEU A 281 -1.51 -12.99 -11.50
N THR A 282 -1.00 -14.03 -10.83
CA THR A 282 0.02 -14.91 -11.37
C THR A 282 -0.54 -16.22 -11.97
N ALA A 283 -1.87 -16.41 -11.95
CA ALA A 283 -2.51 -17.66 -12.38
C ALA A 283 -2.17 -18.10 -13.82
N HIS A 284 -1.93 -17.13 -14.70
CA HIS A 284 -1.65 -17.36 -16.13
C HIS A 284 -0.16 -17.16 -16.48
N LEU A 285 0.70 -16.92 -15.48
CA LEU A 285 2.10 -16.64 -15.70
C LEU A 285 2.97 -17.82 -15.29
N PRO A 286 4.00 -18.17 -16.06
CA PRO A 286 4.96 -19.20 -15.68
C PRO A 286 5.82 -18.68 -14.51
N LEU A 287 5.74 -19.35 -13.37
CA LEU A 287 6.55 -19.06 -12.19
C LEU A 287 7.68 -20.08 -12.05
N GLY A 288 8.86 -19.62 -11.64
CA GLY A 288 9.96 -20.49 -11.25
C GLY A 288 9.64 -21.30 -9.99
N GLN A 289 10.21 -22.49 -9.85
CA GLN A 289 9.97 -23.38 -8.71
C GLN A 289 10.37 -22.79 -7.35
N GLU A 290 11.25 -21.80 -7.35
CA GLU A 290 11.75 -21.14 -6.14
C GLU A 290 10.85 -19.98 -5.66
N VAL A 291 9.82 -19.61 -6.43
CA VAL A 291 8.95 -18.48 -6.09
C VAL A 291 7.94 -18.87 -5.00
N ASN A 292 8.14 -18.34 -3.81
CA ASN A 292 7.21 -18.53 -2.69
C ASN A 292 6.28 -17.31 -2.54
N LEU A 293 5.05 -17.42 -3.08
CA LEU A 293 4.05 -16.34 -3.03
C LEU A 293 3.64 -15.97 -1.60
N ALA A 294 3.67 -16.91 -0.64
CA ALA A 294 3.35 -16.61 0.76
C ALA A 294 4.43 -15.70 1.40
N GLN A 295 5.68 -16.02 1.16
CA GLN A 295 6.80 -15.17 1.61
C GLN A 295 6.75 -13.78 0.94
N LEU A 296 6.40 -13.74 -0.35
CA LEU A 296 6.23 -12.49 -1.08
C LEU A 296 5.08 -11.66 -0.50
N ALA A 297 3.92 -12.27 -0.19
CA ALA A 297 2.79 -11.59 0.43
C ALA A 297 3.14 -10.97 1.81
N ARG A 298 4.00 -11.62 2.60
CA ARG A 298 4.55 -11.06 3.86
C ARG A 298 5.41 -9.82 3.58
N ARG A 299 6.33 -9.91 2.63
CA ARG A 299 7.24 -8.82 2.26
C ARG A 299 6.51 -7.62 1.62
N CYS A 300 5.31 -7.82 1.09
CA CYS A 300 4.44 -6.78 0.53
C CYS A 300 3.49 -6.17 1.58
N ALA A 301 3.82 -6.20 2.87
CA ALA A 301 3.02 -5.55 3.90
C ALA A 301 2.79 -4.06 3.57
N GLY A 302 1.55 -3.59 3.73
CA GLY A 302 1.15 -2.23 3.38
C GLY A 302 0.87 -1.97 1.88
N PHE A 303 1.12 -2.94 0.99
CA PHE A 303 0.80 -2.78 -0.43
C PHE A 303 -0.71 -2.86 -0.67
N VAL A 304 -1.21 -1.98 -1.52
CA VAL A 304 -2.58 -2.02 -2.03
C VAL A 304 -2.65 -2.86 -3.30
N VAL A 305 -3.85 -3.11 -3.81
CA VAL A 305 -4.07 -3.93 -5.03
C VAL A 305 -3.27 -3.40 -6.24
N GLY A 306 -3.23 -2.08 -6.39
CA GLY A 306 -2.46 -1.41 -7.45
C GLY A 306 -0.96 -1.64 -7.34
N ASP A 307 -0.41 -1.66 -6.11
CA ASP A 307 1.01 -1.91 -5.88
C ASP A 307 1.39 -3.35 -6.17
N LEU A 308 0.51 -4.31 -5.85
CA LEU A 308 0.72 -5.72 -6.18
C LEU A 308 0.73 -5.95 -7.70
N TYR A 309 -0.12 -5.23 -8.44
CA TYR A 309 -0.10 -5.23 -9.89
C TYR A 309 1.18 -4.59 -10.45
N ALA A 310 1.60 -3.45 -9.89
CA ALA A 310 2.86 -2.80 -10.25
C ALA A 310 4.06 -3.71 -9.96
N LEU A 311 4.06 -4.43 -8.83
CA LEU A 311 5.09 -5.41 -8.51
C LEU A 311 5.23 -6.46 -9.61
N LEU A 312 4.12 -7.00 -10.09
CA LEU A 312 4.13 -7.99 -11.18
C LEU A 312 4.69 -7.40 -12.47
N THR A 313 4.26 -6.19 -12.83
CA THR A 313 4.74 -5.49 -14.02
C THR A 313 6.26 -5.23 -13.96
N HIS A 314 6.75 -4.78 -12.79
CA HIS A 314 8.20 -4.58 -12.58
C HIS A 314 8.98 -5.90 -12.58
N SER A 315 8.42 -6.98 -12.02
CA SER A 315 9.04 -8.30 -12.05
C SER A 315 9.14 -8.86 -13.47
N SER A 316 8.10 -8.67 -14.28
CA SER A 316 8.13 -9.05 -15.70
C SER A 316 9.21 -8.28 -16.47
N ARG A 317 9.35 -6.97 -16.19
CA ARG A 317 10.41 -6.15 -16.77
C ARG A 317 11.80 -6.60 -16.32
N ALA A 318 11.97 -6.95 -15.05
CA ALA A 318 13.24 -7.46 -14.51
C ALA A 318 13.61 -8.79 -15.19
N ALA A 319 12.65 -9.71 -15.38
CA ALA A 319 12.84 -10.96 -16.07
C ALA A 319 13.28 -10.76 -17.54
N CYS A 320 12.62 -9.84 -18.27
CA CYS A 320 13.06 -9.46 -19.62
C CYS A 320 14.50 -8.94 -19.64
N THR A 321 14.86 -8.08 -18.69
CA THR A 321 16.22 -7.54 -18.59
C THR A 321 17.24 -8.63 -18.26
N ARG A 322 16.90 -9.55 -17.37
CA ARG A 322 17.73 -10.70 -17.02
C ARG A 322 18.01 -11.58 -18.24
N ILE A 323 16.97 -11.88 -19.02
CA ILE A 323 17.10 -12.70 -20.23
C ILE A 323 17.98 -12.00 -21.29
N LYS A 324 17.78 -10.69 -21.50
CA LYS A 324 18.63 -9.90 -22.41
C LYS A 324 20.10 -9.92 -21.98
N ASN A 325 20.37 -9.88 -20.67
CA ASN A 325 21.73 -9.86 -20.13
C ASN A 325 22.36 -11.27 -20.05
N SER A 326 21.56 -12.35 -19.96
CA SER A 326 22.07 -13.71 -19.68
C SER A 326 22.64 -14.44 -20.86
N GLY A 327 22.79 -13.80 -22.02
CA GLY A 327 23.62 -14.59 -22.86
C GLY A 327 23.45 -14.65 -24.33
N LEU A 328 22.89 -13.69 -24.90
CA LEU A 328 23.02 -13.61 -26.34
C LEU A 328 23.95 -12.46 -26.66
N ALA A 329 25.23 -12.77 -26.60
CA ALA A 329 26.34 -11.87 -26.99
C ALA A 329 26.27 -11.37 -28.44
N GLY A 330 25.15 -11.64 -29.14
CA GLY A 330 24.92 -11.26 -30.53
C GLY A 330 23.81 -10.25 -30.76
N GLY A 331 23.15 -9.75 -29.70
CA GLY A 331 22.02 -8.83 -29.85
C GLY A 331 20.76 -9.55 -30.40
N LEU A 332 19.70 -9.56 -29.60
CA LEU A 332 18.37 -10.05 -30.03
C LEU A 332 17.83 -9.06 -31.10
N THR A 333 17.24 -9.59 -32.16
CA THR A 333 16.44 -8.79 -33.10
C THR A 333 15.06 -8.49 -32.46
N GLU A 334 14.34 -7.47 -32.98
CA GLU A 334 12.99 -7.17 -32.53
C GLU A 334 12.02 -8.36 -32.73
N GLU A 335 12.27 -9.20 -33.75
CA GLU A 335 11.53 -10.43 -34.03
C GLU A 335 11.80 -11.50 -32.96
N ASP A 336 13.04 -11.71 -32.55
CA ASP A 336 13.44 -12.64 -31.49
C ASP A 336 12.85 -12.20 -30.12
N GLU A 337 12.80 -10.89 -29.84
CA GLU A 337 12.14 -10.36 -28.64
C GLU A 337 10.63 -10.66 -28.65
N GLY A 338 9.99 -10.52 -29.80
CA GLY A 338 8.58 -10.85 -29.99
C GLY A 338 8.28 -12.33 -29.76
N GLU A 339 9.13 -13.24 -30.31
CA GLU A 339 8.97 -14.67 -30.12
C GLU A 339 9.23 -15.10 -28.67
N LEU A 340 10.23 -14.54 -28.00
CA LEU A 340 10.49 -14.77 -26.56
C LEU A 340 9.32 -14.31 -25.67
N CYS A 341 8.74 -13.16 -25.98
CA CYS A 341 7.56 -12.68 -25.28
C CYS A 341 6.34 -13.58 -25.51
N ALA A 342 6.17 -14.08 -26.73
CA ALA A 342 5.08 -15.00 -27.09
C ALA A 342 5.24 -16.41 -26.47
N ALA A 343 6.47 -16.90 -26.37
CA ALA A 343 6.77 -18.19 -25.72
C ALA A 343 6.56 -18.17 -24.21
N GLY A 344 6.56 -16.98 -23.59
CA GLY A 344 6.49 -16.80 -22.15
C GLY A 344 7.80 -17.17 -21.44
N PHE A 345 8.20 -16.39 -20.48
CA PHE A 345 9.40 -16.63 -19.68
C PHE A 345 9.08 -16.76 -18.20
N PRO A 346 9.75 -17.67 -17.46
CA PRO A 346 9.47 -17.86 -16.05
C PRO A 346 9.97 -16.67 -15.24
N LEU A 347 9.09 -16.18 -14.35
CA LEU A 347 9.44 -15.19 -13.33
C LEU A 347 10.16 -15.89 -12.18
N LEU A 348 11.36 -15.44 -11.84
CA LEU A 348 12.18 -15.99 -10.76
C LEU A 348 12.02 -15.18 -9.47
N ALA A 349 12.44 -15.76 -8.35
CA ALA A 349 12.43 -15.09 -7.06
C ALA A 349 13.30 -13.81 -7.05
N GLU A 350 14.39 -13.79 -7.81
CA GLU A 350 15.27 -12.62 -7.98
C GLU A 350 14.55 -11.46 -8.69
N ASP A 351 13.74 -11.74 -9.72
CA ASP A 351 12.99 -10.74 -10.47
C ASP A 351 12.00 -10.02 -9.54
N PHE A 352 11.31 -10.77 -8.67
CA PHE A 352 10.44 -10.22 -7.65
C PHE A 352 11.23 -9.43 -6.59
N GLY A 353 12.42 -9.91 -6.21
CA GLY A 353 13.31 -9.21 -5.28
C GLY A 353 13.70 -7.82 -5.79
N GLN A 354 14.18 -7.72 -7.03
CA GLN A 354 14.56 -6.45 -7.67
C GLN A 354 13.36 -5.51 -7.83
N ALA A 355 12.22 -6.03 -8.26
CA ALA A 355 10.99 -5.26 -8.39
C ALA A 355 10.52 -4.69 -7.05
N LEU A 356 10.60 -5.49 -5.99
CA LEU A 356 10.21 -5.08 -4.64
C LEU A 356 11.11 -3.96 -4.11
N GLU A 357 12.43 -4.06 -4.31
CA GLU A 357 13.38 -3.01 -3.92
C GLU A 357 13.11 -1.69 -4.66
N GLN A 358 12.84 -1.76 -5.96
CA GLN A 358 12.51 -0.57 -6.76
C GLN A 358 11.23 0.10 -6.28
N LEU A 359 10.16 -0.67 -6.04
CA LEU A 359 8.90 -0.14 -5.56
C LEU A 359 9.02 0.42 -4.14
N GLN A 360 9.67 -0.28 -3.23
CA GLN A 360 9.90 0.21 -1.87
C GLN A 360 10.73 1.50 -1.85
N THR A 361 11.70 1.62 -2.75
CA THR A 361 12.51 2.85 -2.89
C THR A 361 11.66 4.00 -3.42
N ALA A 362 10.84 3.76 -4.44
CA ALA A 362 9.93 4.77 -4.99
C ALA A 362 8.90 5.25 -3.96
N HIS A 363 8.28 4.33 -3.22
CA HIS A 363 7.35 4.66 -2.15
C HIS A 363 8.02 5.43 -1.01
N SER A 364 9.25 5.06 -0.62
CA SER A 364 9.98 5.72 0.46
C SER A 364 10.39 7.16 0.10
N GLN A 365 10.65 7.43 -1.16
CA GLN A 365 10.96 8.79 -1.64
C GLN A 365 9.72 9.70 -1.69
N ALA A 366 8.56 9.13 -1.99
CA ALA A 366 7.35 9.93 -2.15
C ALA A 366 6.72 10.42 -0.83
N VAL A 367 6.82 9.65 0.28
CA VAL A 367 6.03 9.93 1.50
C VAL A 367 6.71 9.50 2.80
N GLY A 368 8.01 9.14 2.83
CA GLY A 368 8.62 8.54 4.03
C GLY A 368 7.92 7.23 4.44
N ALA A 369 7.56 6.40 3.45
CA ALA A 369 6.79 5.19 3.68
C ALA A 369 7.56 4.15 4.50
N PRO A 370 6.89 3.39 5.37
CA PRO A 370 7.50 2.29 6.10
C PRO A 370 8.08 1.25 5.14
N LYS A 371 9.32 0.83 5.37
CA LYS A 371 9.98 -0.22 4.57
C LYS A 371 10.62 -1.26 5.48
N ILE A 372 10.78 -2.48 4.98
CA ILE A 372 11.59 -3.47 5.67
C ILE A 372 13.07 -3.09 5.48
N PRO A 373 13.83 -2.85 6.58
CA PRO A 373 15.25 -2.51 6.46
C PRO A 373 16.05 -3.72 5.94
N SER A 374 17.23 -3.47 5.36
CA SER A 374 18.14 -4.51 4.87
C SER A 374 19.32 -4.77 5.84
N VAL A 375 19.04 -4.77 7.16
CA VAL A 375 20.06 -4.96 8.21
C VAL A 375 19.89 -6.35 8.80
N SER A 376 20.90 -7.21 8.63
CA SER A 376 20.91 -8.57 9.18
C SER A 376 21.40 -8.59 10.64
N TRP A 377 21.04 -9.63 11.40
CA TRP A 377 21.62 -9.92 12.71
C TRP A 377 23.14 -10.07 12.70
N HIS A 378 23.70 -10.47 11.56
CA HIS A 378 25.14 -10.55 11.38
C HIS A 378 25.84 -9.19 11.33
N ASP A 379 25.10 -8.11 11.01
CA ASP A 379 25.64 -6.75 11.02
C ASP A 379 25.66 -6.15 12.44
N VAL A 380 24.98 -6.79 13.40
CA VAL A 380 24.95 -6.40 14.82
C VAL A 380 25.86 -7.33 15.61
N GLY A 381 27.06 -6.88 15.94
CA GLY A 381 28.01 -7.64 16.78
C GLY A 381 27.63 -7.59 18.27
N GLY A 382 27.78 -8.69 18.99
CA GLY A 382 27.51 -8.73 20.43
C GLY A 382 26.06 -8.65 20.85
N LEU A 383 25.77 -8.18 22.07
CA LEU A 383 24.42 -7.91 22.61
C LEU A 383 23.45 -9.11 22.55
N GLN A 384 23.94 -10.35 22.77
CA GLN A 384 23.16 -11.58 22.59
C GLN A 384 21.91 -11.62 23.50
N GLU A 385 22.05 -11.22 24.76
CA GLU A 385 20.95 -11.20 25.73
C GLU A 385 19.87 -10.16 25.29
N VAL A 386 20.33 -8.97 24.87
CA VAL A 386 19.46 -7.90 24.39
C VAL A 386 18.71 -8.34 23.13
N LYS A 387 19.40 -9.00 22.19
CA LYS A 387 18.77 -9.57 20.98
C LYS A 387 17.67 -10.55 21.33
N LYS A 388 17.97 -11.50 22.22
CA LYS A 388 17.01 -12.52 22.66
C LYS A 388 15.81 -11.88 23.33
N GLU A 389 16.04 -10.95 24.22
CA GLU A 389 15.00 -10.24 24.96
C GLU A 389 14.04 -9.45 24.07
N ILE A 390 14.56 -8.79 23.01
CA ILE A 390 13.75 -8.04 22.08
C ILE A 390 12.95 -8.99 21.15
N LEU A 391 13.60 -10.06 20.66
CA LEU A 391 12.93 -11.06 19.82
C LEU A 391 11.77 -11.72 20.57
N GLU A 392 11.99 -12.15 21.80
CA GLU A 392 10.93 -12.72 22.65
C GLU A 392 9.76 -11.73 22.84
N THR A 393 10.03 -10.44 22.93
CA THR A 393 9.00 -9.43 23.13
C THR A 393 8.15 -9.17 21.86
N ILE A 394 8.78 -9.25 20.68
CA ILE A 394 8.12 -8.90 19.39
C ILE A 394 7.67 -10.15 18.63
N GLN A 395 8.51 -11.18 18.56
CA GLN A 395 8.25 -12.37 17.75
C GLN A 395 7.22 -13.29 18.40
N LEU A 396 7.29 -13.47 19.72
CA LEU A 396 6.39 -14.37 20.44
C LEU A 396 4.91 -14.01 20.28
N PRO A 397 4.48 -12.72 20.38
CA PRO A 397 3.12 -12.34 20.08
C PRO A 397 2.69 -12.54 18.62
N LEU A 398 3.62 -12.43 17.67
CA LEU A 398 3.35 -12.63 16.24
C LEU A 398 3.16 -14.10 15.89
N GLU A 399 3.95 -14.99 16.51
CA GLU A 399 3.85 -16.44 16.29
C GLU A 399 2.65 -17.07 17.02
N HIS A 400 2.28 -16.51 18.18
CA HIS A 400 1.23 -17.02 19.04
C HIS A 400 0.16 -15.96 19.34
N PRO A 401 -0.70 -15.63 18.37
CA PRO A 401 -1.78 -14.64 18.55
C PRO A 401 -2.78 -15.02 19.64
N GLU A 402 -2.84 -16.31 20.03
CA GLU A 402 -3.67 -16.80 21.12
C GLU A 402 -3.25 -16.21 22.49
N LEU A 403 -1.98 -15.92 22.71
CA LEU A 403 -1.47 -15.26 23.92
C LEU A 403 -2.00 -13.82 24.05
N LEU A 404 -2.29 -13.18 22.94
CA LEU A 404 -2.83 -11.83 22.88
C LEU A 404 -4.27 -11.76 23.41
N SER A 405 -5.03 -12.84 23.26
CA SER A 405 -6.41 -12.94 23.78
C SER A 405 -6.48 -13.00 25.31
N LEU A 406 -5.38 -13.36 25.97
CA LEU A 406 -5.24 -13.42 27.43
C LEU A 406 -4.88 -12.06 28.07
N GLY A 407 -4.81 -10.98 27.29
CA GLY A 407 -4.51 -9.63 27.79
C GLY A 407 -3.03 -9.38 28.08
N LEU A 408 -2.12 -10.29 27.72
CA LEU A 408 -0.67 -10.17 27.93
C LEU A 408 0.00 -9.42 26.76
N ARG A 409 -0.55 -8.27 26.38
CA ARG A 409 0.07 -7.43 25.34
C ARG A 409 1.16 -6.55 25.92
N ARG A 410 2.37 -6.67 25.39
CA ARG A 410 3.44 -5.70 25.55
C ARG A 410 3.62 -4.98 24.24
N SER A 411 3.20 -3.72 24.17
CA SER A 411 3.17 -2.94 22.91
C SER A 411 4.39 -2.04 22.74
N GLY A 412 5.14 -1.74 23.79
CA GLY A 412 6.23 -0.78 23.76
C GLY A 412 7.52 -1.24 24.42
N LEU A 413 8.65 -1.01 23.74
CA LEU A 413 10.00 -1.29 24.17
C LEU A 413 10.82 0.01 24.17
N LEU A 414 11.55 0.30 25.25
CA LEU A 414 12.46 1.45 25.31
C LEU A 414 13.91 0.98 25.37
N LEU A 415 14.67 1.30 24.32
CA LEU A 415 16.12 1.11 24.27
C LEU A 415 16.81 2.32 24.89
N HIS A 416 17.57 2.14 25.95
CA HIS A 416 18.28 3.24 26.58
C HIS A 416 19.75 2.92 26.81
N GLY A 417 20.61 3.93 26.81
CA GLY A 417 22.04 3.75 27.02
C GLY A 417 22.90 4.84 26.36
N PRO A 418 24.22 4.73 26.46
CA PRO A 418 25.14 5.72 25.90
C PRO A 418 24.97 5.88 24.38
N PRO A 419 25.35 7.05 23.83
CA PRO A 419 25.35 7.23 22.37
C PRO A 419 26.34 6.26 21.70
N GLY A 420 26.11 5.93 20.42
CA GLY A 420 27.00 5.08 19.66
C GLY A 420 26.96 3.58 19.97
N THR A 421 26.03 3.10 20.82
CA THR A 421 25.90 1.68 21.16
C THR A 421 25.06 0.85 20.19
N GLY A 422 24.53 1.48 19.10
CA GLY A 422 23.83 0.77 18.03
C GLY A 422 22.34 0.56 18.26
N LYS A 423 21.66 1.36 19.09
CA LYS A 423 20.20 1.27 19.35
C LYS A 423 19.36 1.28 18.09
N THR A 424 19.59 2.23 17.18
CA THR A 424 18.90 2.34 15.90
C THR A 424 19.19 1.15 14.97
N LEU A 425 20.44 0.66 14.96
CA LEU A 425 20.85 -0.50 14.17
C LEU A 425 20.15 -1.78 14.67
N LEU A 426 20.06 -1.93 15.99
CA LEU A 426 19.40 -3.06 16.64
C LEU A 426 17.90 -3.09 16.28
N ALA A 427 17.22 -1.96 16.36
CA ALA A 427 15.79 -1.87 16.00
C ALA A 427 15.54 -2.23 14.52
N LYS A 428 16.42 -1.77 13.61
CA LYS A 428 16.36 -2.15 12.19
C LYS A 428 16.60 -3.65 11.97
N ALA A 429 17.55 -4.24 12.67
CA ALA A 429 17.83 -5.67 12.56
C ALA A 429 16.67 -6.54 13.04
N VAL A 430 15.98 -6.12 14.12
CA VAL A 430 14.73 -6.76 14.59
C VAL A 430 13.65 -6.72 13.54
N ALA A 431 13.42 -5.56 12.92
CA ALA A 431 12.42 -5.41 11.88
C ALA A 431 12.71 -6.28 10.65
N THR A 432 13.98 -6.40 10.28
CA THR A 432 14.41 -7.28 9.17
C THR A 432 14.15 -8.75 9.49
N GLU A 433 14.52 -9.20 10.69
CA GLU A 433 14.39 -10.61 11.10
C GLU A 433 12.91 -11.03 11.19
N CYS A 434 12.09 -10.19 11.81
CA CYS A 434 10.64 -10.44 11.90
C CYS A 434 9.88 -10.13 10.61
N SER A 435 10.55 -9.67 9.56
CA SER A 435 9.92 -9.23 8.28
C SER A 435 8.84 -8.18 8.47
N LEU A 436 9.03 -7.28 9.43
CA LEU A 436 8.10 -6.19 9.76
C LEU A 436 8.48 -4.91 9.01
N THR A 437 7.47 -4.15 8.62
CA THR A 437 7.72 -2.80 8.11
C THR A 437 8.26 -1.90 9.24
N PHE A 438 9.17 -0.99 8.90
CA PHE A 438 9.88 -0.16 9.85
C PHE A 438 9.67 1.32 9.52
N LEU A 439 8.99 2.02 10.42
CA LEU A 439 8.77 3.45 10.33
C LEU A 439 9.68 4.17 11.35
N SER A 440 10.73 4.80 10.87
CA SER A 440 11.67 5.56 11.71
C SER A 440 11.25 7.02 11.77
N VAL A 441 11.12 7.52 12.98
CA VAL A 441 10.73 8.90 13.28
C VAL A 441 11.74 9.46 14.27
N LYS A 442 12.34 10.62 13.94
CA LYS A 442 13.19 11.34 14.86
C LYS A 442 12.36 12.35 15.64
N GLY A 443 12.62 12.46 16.95
CA GLY A 443 11.90 13.37 17.82
C GLY A 443 11.79 14.80 17.26
N PRO A 444 12.89 15.45 16.85
CA PRO A 444 12.85 16.81 16.29
C PRO A 444 12.01 16.98 15.02
N GLU A 445 11.85 15.93 14.21
CA GLU A 445 11.07 16.00 12.96
C GLU A 445 9.57 16.17 13.18
N LEU A 446 9.06 15.77 14.35
CA LEU A 446 7.64 15.91 14.71
C LEU A 446 7.30 17.28 15.29
N ILE A 447 8.31 18.04 15.70
CA ILE A 447 8.12 19.32 16.36
C ILE A 447 8.08 20.42 15.31
N ASN A 448 6.92 21.03 15.13
CA ASN A 448 6.73 22.18 14.25
C ASN A 448 6.40 23.43 15.05
N MET A 449 6.82 24.61 14.55
CA MET A 449 6.53 25.90 15.21
C MET A 449 5.05 26.28 15.15
N TYR A 450 4.25 25.67 14.28
CA TYR A 450 2.83 25.99 14.14
C TYR A 450 1.98 25.19 15.12
N VAL A 451 1.08 25.87 15.80
CA VAL A 451 0.17 25.28 16.79
C VAL A 451 -0.77 24.26 16.12
N GLY A 452 -0.83 23.07 16.68
CA GLY A 452 -1.68 21.97 16.19
C GLY A 452 -1.02 21.03 15.18
N GLN A 453 -0.04 21.48 14.40
CA GLN A 453 0.59 20.65 13.36
C GLN A 453 1.47 19.53 13.92
N SER A 454 2.10 19.76 15.06
CA SER A 454 2.90 18.71 15.76
C SER A 454 2.03 17.58 16.28
N GLU A 455 0.83 17.87 16.77
CA GLU A 455 -0.13 16.86 17.22
C GLU A 455 -0.66 16.05 16.02
N GLU A 456 -0.93 16.71 14.91
CA GLU A 456 -1.37 16.07 13.66
C GLU A 456 -0.28 15.16 13.07
N ASN A 457 0.98 15.59 13.08
CA ASN A 457 2.12 14.78 12.66
C ASN A 457 2.21 13.45 13.47
N VAL A 458 1.99 13.53 14.79
CA VAL A 458 1.97 12.31 15.63
C VAL A 458 0.82 11.38 15.20
N ARG A 459 -0.40 11.90 15.02
CA ARG A 459 -1.55 11.10 14.56
C ARG A 459 -1.27 10.45 13.20
N GLU A 460 -0.67 11.19 12.28
CA GLU A 460 -0.34 10.70 10.95
C GLU A 460 0.67 9.55 10.99
N VAL A 461 1.71 9.64 11.83
CA VAL A 461 2.68 8.54 12.04
C VAL A 461 1.97 7.26 12.47
N PHE A 462 1.09 7.33 13.46
CA PHE A 462 0.36 6.15 13.94
C PHE A 462 -0.67 5.65 12.92
N ALA A 463 -1.33 6.54 12.18
CA ALA A 463 -2.23 6.15 11.08
C ALA A 463 -1.48 5.42 9.96
N ARG A 464 -0.30 5.91 9.56
CA ARG A 464 0.58 5.25 8.59
C ARG A 464 1.05 3.87 9.08
N ALA A 465 1.41 3.77 10.35
CA ALA A 465 1.83 2.49 10.93
C ALA A 465 0.69 1.47 10.95
N ARG A 466 -0.52 1.88 11.32
CA ARG A 466 -1.72 1.03 11.26
C ARG A 466 -2.03 0.57 9.83
N ALA A 467 -1.89 1.44 8.86
CA ALA A 467 -2.09 1.10 7.44
C ALA A 467 -1.02 0.13 6.90
N ALA A 468 0.18 0.16 7.47
CA ALA A 468 1.32 -0.68 7.08
C ALA A 468 1.54 -1.89 8.00
N ALA A 469 0.58 -2.23 8.86
CA ALA A 469 0.69 -3.37 9.79
C ALA A 469 0.92 -4.70 9.03
N PRO A 470 1.76 -5.60 9.54
CA PRO A 470 2.52 -5.52 10.78
C PRO A 470 3.74 -4.57 10.70
N CYS A 471 3.83 -3.62 11.64
CA CYS A 471 4.77 -2.50 11.58
C CYS A 471 5.45 -2.23 12.93
N ILE A 472 6.74 -1.83 12.87
CA ILE A 472 7.46 -1.26 14.01
C ILE A 472 7.55 0.26 13.81
N ILE A 473 7.03 1.03 14.76
CA ILE A 473 7.31 2.46 14.89
C ILE A 473 8.56 2.61 15.74
N PHE A 474 9.58 3.24 15.20
CA PHE A 474 10.81 3.52 15.92
C PHE A 474 10.95 5.03 16.16
N PHE A 475 10.88 5.44 17.42
CA PHE A 475 11.15 6.80 17.84
C PHE A 475 12.59 6.94 18.26
N ASP A 476 13.41 7.64 17.48
CA ASP A 476 14.78 7.99 17.86
C ASP A 476 14.81 9.32 18.59
N GLU A 477 15.74 9.47 19.53
CA GLU A 477 15.86 10.67 20.37
C GLU A 477 14.55 11.04 21.08
N LEU A 478 13.89 10.05 21.70
CA LEU A 478 12.58 10.21 22.34
C LEU A 478 12.62 11.28 23.45
N ASP A 479 13.78 11.53 24.07
CA ASP A 479 14.00 12.57 25.08
C ASP A 479 13.82 14.01 24.52
N SER A 480 13.97 14.20 23.22
CA SER A 480 13.68 15.48 22.56
C SER A 480 12.18 15.68 22.35
N LEU A 481 11.42 14.61 22.11
CA LEU A 481 9.97 14.65 21.85
C LEU A 481 9.14 14.74 23.14
N ALA A 482 9.58 14.04 24.19
CA ALA A 482 8.81 13.87 25.42
C ALA A 482 9.64 14.16 26.68
N PRO A 483 10.10 15.40 26.86
CA PRO A 483 10.82 15.79 28.06
C PRO A 483 9.90 15.82 29.28
N SER A 484 10.48 15.60 30.47
CA SER A 484 9.74 15.67 31.74
C SER A 484 9.15 17.08 31.97
N ARG A 485 7.89 17.13 32.37
CA ARG A 485 7.11 18.35 32.59
C ARG A 485 7.80 19.30 33.57
N GLY A 486 7.74 20.62 33.26
CA GLY A 486 8.24 21.68 34.16
C GLY A 486 9.69 22.11 33.92
N ARG A 487 10.41 21.60 32.93
CA ARG A 487 11.80 22.02 32.61
C ARG A 487 11.94 22.95 31.42
N SER A 488 10.93 23.02 30.56
CA SER A 488 10.92 23.95 29.41
C SER A 488 10.26 25.28 29.80
N GLY A 489 10.95 26.38 29.60
CA GLY A 489 10.39 27.72 29.70
C GLY A 489 9.21 27.94 28.74
N ASP A 490 8.91 29.15 28.29
CA ASP A 490 7.74 29.60 27.52
C ASP A 490 7.20 28.71 26.36
N SER A 491 7.94 27.71 25.91
CA SER A 491 7.50 26.72 24.90
C SER A 491 6.78 25.46 25.49
N GLY A 492 6.58 25.40 26.82
CA GLY A 492 6.03 24.22 27.51
C GLY A 492 4.64 23.78 27.04
N GLY A 493 3.80 24.71 26.60
CA GLY A 493 2.43 24.37 26.19
C GLY A 493 2.31 23.51 24.91
N VAL A 494 3.21 23.67 23.95
CA VAL A 494 3.20 22.90 22.70
C VAL A 494 3.72 21.49 22.94
N MET A 495 4.84 21.38 23.68
CA MET A 495 5.44 20.09 24.00
C MET A 495 4.53 19.21 24.87
N ASP A 496 3.86 19.79 25.87
CA ASP A 496 2.91 19.07 26.71
C ASP A 496 1.72 18.48 25.92
N ARG A 497 1.28 19.18 24.85
CA ARG A 497 0.23 18.69 23.96
C ARG A 497 0.72 17.52 23.09
N VAL A 498 1.93 17.65 22.52
CA VAL A 498 2.55 16.58 21.73
C VAL A 498 2.73 15.32 22.58
N VAL A 499 3.24 15.47 23.82
CA VAL A 499 3.36 14.36 24.78
C VAL A 499 1.99 13.76 25.07
N SER A 500 0.97 14.59 25.31
CA SER A 500 -0.40 14.12 25.60
C SER A 500 -0.99 13.38 24.42
N GLN A 501 -0.77 13.85 23.18
CA GLN A 501 -1.20 13.17 21.96
C GLN A 501 -0.45 11.82 21.77
N LEU A 502 0.87 11.80 21.99
CA LEU A 502 1.66 10.57 21.93
C LEU A 502 1.15 9.52 22.92
N LEU A 503 0.85 9.94 24.16
CA LEU A 503 0.27 9.06 25.18
C LEU A 503 -1.08 8.50 24.75
N ALA A 504 -1.96 9.33 24.16
CA ALA A 504 -3.27 8.92 23.67
C ALA A 504 -3.16 7.90 22.53
N GLU A 505 -2.22 8.12 21.59
CA GLU A 505 -1.99 7.16 20.49
C GLU A 505 -1.40 5.83 20.98
N LEU A 506 -0.47 5.86 21.97
CA LEU A 506 0.07 4.65 22.59
C LEU A 506 -1.02 3.84 23.31
N ASP A 507 -1.88 4.52 24.07
CA ASP A 507 -3.02 3.90 24.74
C ASP A 507 -4.03 3.33 23.73
N GLY A 508 -4.19 3.97 22.56
CA GLY A 508 -5.05 3.54 21.46
C GLY A 508 -4.56 2.28 20.72
N LEU A 509 -3.28 1.92 20.83
CA LEU A 509 -2.72 0.71 20.20
C LEU A 509 -3.21 -0.59 20.81
N HIS A 510 -3.78 -0.56 22.03
CA HIS A 510 -4.30 -1.76 22.69
C HIS A 510 -5.42 -2.47 21.89
N SER A 511 -6.10 -1.77 20.99
CA SER A 511 -7.18 -2.30 20.15
C SER A 511 -6.68 -2.78 18.77
N THR A 512 -5.50 -2.35 18.33
CA THR A 512 -4.98 -2.68 17.00
C THR A 512 -3.93 -3.78 17.09
N GLN A 513 -4.16 -4.85 16.35
CA GLN A 513 -3.22 -5.96 16.22
C GLN A 513 -2.06 -5.50 15.32
N ASP A 514 -0.82 -5.93 15.68
CA ASP A 514 0.37 -5.91 14.81
C ASP A 514 1.09 -4.55 14.63
N VAL A 515 0.95 -3.59 15.53
CA VAL A 515 1.82 -2.40 15.60
C VAL A 515 2.64 -2.44 16.88
N PHE A 516 3.96 -2.42 16.76
CA PHE A 516 4.92 -2.40 17.86
C PHE A 516 5.62 -1.06 17.92
N VAL A 517 5.88 -0.57 19.13
CA VAL A 517 6.59 0.70 19.33
C VAL A 517 7.92 0.46 20.00
N ILE A 518 9.00 0.97 19.39
CA ILE A 518 10.33 0.96 19.97
C ILE A 518 10.80 2.40 20.12
N GLY A 519 11.03 2.83 21.35
CA GLY A 519 11.69 4.11 21.64
C GLY A 519 13.19 3.94 21.82
N ALA A 520 13.99 4.91 21.43
CA ALA A 520 15.41 4.99 21.75
C ALA A 520 15.73 6.34 22.39
N THR A 521 16.51 6.31 23.45
CA THR A 521 16.98 7.51 24.14
C THR A 521 18.39 7.36 24.68
N ASN A 522 19.13 8.45 24.64
CA ASN A 522 20.41 8.54 25.33
C ASN A 522 20.23 9.05 26.78
N ARG A 523 19.08 9.61 27.10
CA ARG A 523 18.82 10.26 28.39
C ARG A 523 17.48 9.86 29.00
N PRO A 524 17.35 8.64 29.48
CA PRO A 524 16.09 8.14 30.06
C PRO A 524 15.68 8.91 31.31
N ASP A 525 16.62 9.61 31.97
CA ASP A 525 16.41 10.48 33.13
C ASP A 525 15.61 11.77 32.78
N LEU A 526 15.50 12.11 31.52
CA LEU A 526 14.77 13.28 31.04
C LEU A 526 13.35 12.99 30.54
N LEU A 527 12.99 11.72 30.35
CA LEU A 527 11.68 11.33 29.83
C LEU A 527 10.55 11.63 30.83
N ASP A 528 9.35 11.92 30.29
CA ASP A 528 8.13 11.99 31.11
C ASP A 528 7.83 10.61 31.71
N PRO A 529 7.69 10.50 33.06
CA PRO A 529 7.38 9.24 33.72
C PRO A 529 6.08 8.58 33.27
N ALA A 530 5.15 9.35 32.66
CA ALA A 530 3.91 8.82 32.12
C ALA A 530 4.13 7.84 30.94
N LEU A 531 5.22 7.98 30.20
CA LEU A 531 5.59 7.05 29.12
C LEU A 531 6.04 5.67 29.63
N LEU A 532 6.56 5.61 30.84
CA LEU A 532 7.12 4.39 31.43
C LEU A 532 6.07 3.58 32.21
N ARG A 533 4.77 3.98 32.12
CA ARG A 533 3.69 3.24 32.76
C ARG A 533 3.36 1.96 32.00
N PRO A 534 2.88 0.90 32.69
CA PRO A 534 2.37 -0.30 32.05
C PRO A 534 1.35 0.01 30.94
N GLY A 535 1.44 -0.71 29.82
CA GLY A 535 0.62 -0.49 28.63
C GLY A 535 1.26 0.45 27.58
N ARG A 536 2.41 1.08 27.88
CA ARG A 536 3.13 1.99 27.00
C ARG A 536 4.53 1.45 26.69
N PHE A 537 5.58 2.02 27.28
CA PHE A 537 6.92 1.45 27.22
C PHE A 537 7.14 0.51 28.42
N ASP A 538 6.57 -0.68 28.32
CA ASP A 538 6.55 -1.65 29.42
C ASP A 538 7.92 -2.26 29.69
N LYS A 539 8.76 -2.33 28.66
CA LYS A 539 10.04 -2.99 28.75
C LYS A 539 11.17 -2.01 28.51
N LEU A 540 12.05 -1.92 29.49
CA LEU A 540 13.23 -1.07 29.44
C LEU A 540 14.45 -1.96 29.20
N VAL A 541 15.13 -1.79 28.06
CA VAL A 541 16.30 -2.57 27.69
C VAL A 541 17.52 -1.68 27.64
N PHE A 542 18.50 -2.00 28.46
CA PHE A 542 19.76 -1.27 28.49
C PHE A 542 20.71 -1.77 27.39
N VAL A 543 21.12 -0.85 26.51
CA VAL A 543 22.11 -1.10 25.47
C VAL A 543 23.41 -0.42 25.88
N GLY A 544 24.25 -1.16 26.58
CA GLY A 544 25.52 -0.66 27.13
C GLY A 544 26.67 -0.64 26.12
N ALA A 545 27.77 -0.02 26.49
CA ALA A 545 29.02 -0.20 25.77
C ALA A 545 29.56 -1.64 26.02
N ASN A 546 30.25 -2.18 25.02
CA ASN A 546 30.81 -3.52 25.09
C ASN A 546 32.03 -3.50 26.06
N GLU A 547 31.87 -3.95 27.31
CA GLU A 547 32.93 -3.98 28.31
C GLU A 547 33.88 -5.18 28.12
N ASP A 548 33.37 -6.24 27.50
CA ASP A 548 34.09 -7.48 27.29
C ASP A 548 34.80 -7.49 25.93
N ARG A 549 36.09 -7.84 25.94
CA ARG A 549 36.93 -7.93 24.74
C ARG A 549 36.35 -8.88 23.69
N ALA A 550 35.74 -9.98 24.12
CA ALA A 550 35.09 -10.91 23.20
C ALA A 550 33.90 -10.29 22.49
N SER A 551 33.14 -9.41 23.16
CA SER A 551 32.02 -8.67 22.57
C SER A 551 32.54 -7.58 21.63
N GLN A 552 33.60 -6.86 21.98
CA GLN A 552 34.24 -5.89 21.09
C GLN A 552 34.77 -6.55 19.82
N LEU A 553 35.37 -7.74 19.93
CA LEU A 553 35.83 -8.52 18.78
C LEU A 553 34.69 -8.91 17.85
N ARG A 554 33.56 -9.33 18.40
CA ARG A 554 32.35 -9.65 17.59
C ARG A 554 31.81 -8.42 16.86
N VAL A 555 31.84 -7.26 17.50
CA VAL A 555 31.42 -6.00 16.84
C VAL A 555 32.38 -5.63 15.72
N LEU A 556 33.68 -5.68 16.00
CA LEU A 556 34.72 -5.37 15.02
C LEU A 556 34.65 -6.33 13.80
N SER A 557 34.46 -7.62 14.08
CA SER A 557 34.27 -8.64 13.03
C SER A 557 33.01 -8.39 12.18
N ALA A 558 31.90 -7.93 12.79
CA ALA A 558 30.68 -7.58 12.08
C ALA A 558 30.91 -6.37 11.15
N ILE A 559 31.63 -5.35 11.61
CA ILE A 559 31.94 -4.14 10.83
C ILE A 559 32.87 -4.49 9.66
N THR A 560 33.95 -5.25 9.95
CA THR A 560 34.99 -5.57 8.96
C THR A 560 34.55 -6.62 7.93
N ARG A 561 33.44 -7.31 8.14
CA ARG A 561 32.89 -8.32 7.21
C ARG A 561 32.71 -7.80 5.78
N LYS A 562 32.39 -6.50 5.62
CA LYS A 562 32.18 -5.84 4.32
C LYS A 562 33.49 -5.37 3.67
N PHE A 563 34.60 -5.49 4.36
CA PHE A 563 35.91 -5.03 3.90
C PHE A 563 36.78 -6.21 3.46
N LYS A 564 37.66 -5.97 2.48
CA LYS A 564 38.68 -6.94 2.10
C LYS A 564 39.88 -6.74 3.02
N LEU A 565 40.10 -7.68 3.95
CA LEU A 565 41.24 -7.69 4.83
C LEU A 565 42.38 -8.50 4.23
N GLU A 566 43.60 -8.07 4.47
CA GLU A 566 44.78 -8.88 4.17
C GLU A 566 44.80 -10.12 5.10
N PRO A 567 45.25 -11.31 4.61
CA PRO A 567 45.26 -12.54 5.43
C PRO A 567 46.15 -12.46 6.70
N SER A 568 47.06 -11.51 6.74
CA SER A 568 47.96 -11.26 7.90
C SER A 568 47.28 -10.51 9.05
N VAL A 569 46.09 -9.92 8.84
CA VAL A 569 45.39 -9.05 9.83
C VAL A 569 44.81 -9.87 10.96
N SER A 570 45.25 -9.58 12.18
CA SER A 570 44.69 -10.12 13.43
C SER A 570 43.88 -9.03 14.14
N LEU A 571 42.53 -9.16 14.11
CA LEU A 571 41.64 -8.23 14.81
C LEU A 571 41.81 -8.21 16.33
N VAL A 572 42.33 -9.31 16.90
CA VAL A 572 42.63 -9.40 18.34
C VAL A 572 43.79 -8.46 18.69
N ASN A 573 44.88 -8.50 17.92
CA ASN A 573 46.03 -7.65 18.15
C ASN A 573 45.67 -6.15 17.97
N VAL A 574 44.77 -5.82 17.06
CA VAL A 574 44.27 -4.44 16.88
C VAL A 574 43.54 -3.98 18.15
N LEU A 575 42.66 -4.81 18.68
CA LEU A 575 41.92 -4.50 19.91
C LEU A 575 42.80 -4.36 21.14
N ASP A 576 43.91 -5.14 21.24
CA ASP A 576 44.84 -5.05 22.35
C ASP A 576 45.57 -3.70 22.38
N CYS A 577 45.73 -3.05 21.23
CA CYS A 577 46.28 -1.70 21.12
C CYS A 577 45.24 -0.60 21.38
N CYS A 578 43.96 -0.94 21.51
CA CYS A 578 42.87 0.02 21.71
C CYS A 578 42.52 0.21 23.19
N PRO A 579 41.94 1.36 23.60
CA PRO A 579 41.40 1.58 24.93
C PRO A 579 40.37 0.51 25.33
N PRO A 580 40.20 0.22 26.66
CA PRO A 580 39.31 -0.85 27.10
C PRO A 580 37.83 -0.58 26.92
N GLN A 581 37.43 0.66 26.89
CA GLN A 581 36.00 1.06 26.91
C GLN A 581 35.63 1.74 25.58
N LEU A 582 35.20 0.92 24.61
CA LEU A 582 34.82 1.40 23.29
C LEU A 582 33.34 1.14 23.00
N THR A 583 32.72 2.11 22.39
CA THR A 583 31.35 1.97 21.82
C THR A 583 31.41 1.35 20.44
N GLY A 584 30.27 0.90 19.91
CA GLY A 584 30.18 0.43 18.52
C GLY A 584 30.55 1.53 17.51
N ALA A 585 30.26 2.79 17.83
CA ALA A 585 30.61 3.94 16.97
C ALA A 585 32.13 4.18 16.94
N ASP A 586 32.82 3.98 18.07
CA ASP A 586 34.28 4.12 18.13
C ASP A 586 34.96 3.04 17.26
N LEU A 587 34.48 1.79 17.35
CA LEU A 587 34.96 0.71 16.50
C LEU A 587 34.68 0.93 15.01
N TYR A 588 33.55 1.54 14.71
CA TYR A 588 33.23 1.93 13.33
C TYR A 588 34.15 3.06 12.83
N SER A 589 34.43 4.08 13.69
CA SER A 589 35.37 5.15 13.37
C SER A 589 36.79 4.59 13.14
N LEU A 590 37.23 3.66 13.96
CA LEU A 590 38.51 2.94 13.77
C LEU A 590 38.61 2.32 12.35
N CYS A 591 37.56 1.59 11.93
CA CYS A 591 37.54 0.96 10.62
C CYS A 591 37.47 2.00 9.47
N SER A 592 36.74 3.10 9.66
CA SER A 592 36.63 4.20 8.70
C SER A 592 37.96 4.92 8.52
N ASP A 593 38.67 5.18 9.61
CA ASP A 593 40.00 5.83 9.57
C ASP A 593 41.06 4.91 8.94
N ALA A 594 41.03 3.61 9.23
CA ALA A 594 41.86 2.63 8.59
C ALA A 594 41.59 2.53 7.08
N MET A 595 40.33 2.56 6.66
CA MET A 595 39.94 2.58 5.24
C MET A 595 40.46 3.85 4.55
N THR A 596 40.39 4.98 5.23
CA THR A 596 40.90 6.26 4.71
C THR A 596 42.41 6.22 4.56
N ALA A 597 43.16 5.60 5.51
CA ALA A 597 44.59 5.40 5.44
C ALA A 597 44.97 4.48 4.26
N ALA A 598 44.27 3.35 4.10
CA ALA A 598 44.47 2.44 2.98
C ALA A 598 44.21 3.11 1.62
N LEU A 599 43.17 3.96 1.55
CA LEU A 599 42.87 4.71 0.33
C LEU A 599 43.97 5.71 -0.02
N LYS A 600 44.48 6.45 1.00
CA LYS A 600 45.57 7.42 0.80
C LYS A 600 46.87 6.70 0.34
N ARG A 601 47.21 5.58 0.95
CA ARG A 601 48.33 4.75 0.55
C ARG A 601 48.19 4.33 -0.91
N ARG A 602 47.04 3.82 -1.30
CA ARG A 602 46.77 3.39 -2.67
C ARG A 602 46.85 4.52 -3.69
N VAL A 603 46.36 5.71 -3.35
CA VAL A 603 46.48 6.89 -4.21
C VAL A 603 47.96 7.22 -4.43
N HIS A 604 48.76 7.18 -3.39
CA HIS A 604 50.18 7.42 -3.44
C HIS A 604 50.92 6.38 -4.32
N ASP A 605 50.59 5.07 -4.14
CA ASP A 605 51.20 3.97 -4.93
C ASP A 605 50.82 4.06 -6.43
N LEU A 606 49.63 4.56 -6.75
CA LEU A 606 49.20 4.83 -8.12
C LEU A 606 49.90 6.06 -8.71
N GLU A 607 50.13 7.12 -7.95
CA GLU A 607 50.86 8.30 -8.38
C GLU A 607 52.35 7.98 -8.64
N GLU A 608 52.92 7.07 -7.84
CA GLU A 608 54.30 6.62 -8.05
C GLU A 608 54.43 5.47 -9.07
N GLY A 609 53.33 4.97 -9.63
CA GLY A 609 53.32 3.93 -10.66
C GLY A 609 53.73 2.52 -10.13
N LEU A 610 53.65 2.28 -8.82
CA LEU A 610 54.08 1.06 -8.17
C LEU A 610 53.04 -0.08 -8.28
N GLU A 611 51.75 0.22 -8.54
CA GLU A 611 50.70 -0.80 -8.71
C GLU A 611 49.87 -0.62 -9.98
N PRO A 612 49.39 -1.73 -10.62
CA PRO A 612 48.41 -1.65 -11.69
C PRO A 612 47.07 -1.21 -11.21
N GLY A 613 46.38 -0.27 -11.89
CA GLY A 613 45.16 0.39 -11.50
C GLY A 613 43.90 -0.50 -11.21
N SER A 614 44.02 -1.83 -11.39
CA SER A 614 42.92 -2.79 -11.22
C SER A 614 42.96 -3.60 -9.90
N SER A 615 43.95 -3.40 -9.01
CA SER A 615 44.00 -4.14 -7.75
C SER A 615 42.89 -3.71 -6.78
N ALA A 616 42.28 -4.66 -6.06
CA ALA A 616 41.21 -4.36 -5.07
C ALA A 616 41.84 -3.70 -3.84
N LEU A 617 41.16 -2.67 -3.29
CA LEU A 617 41.57 -2.03 -2.04
C LEU A 617 41.54 -3.05 -0.89
N MET A 618 42.67 -3.27 -0.22
CA MET A 618 42.83 -4.17 0.91
C MET A 618 43.32 -3.40 2.14
N LEU A 619 42.73 -3.70 3.28
CA LEU A 619 43.15 -3.18 4.60
C LEU A 619 44.30 -4.01 5.14
N THR A 620 45.40 -3.34 5.48
CA THR A 620 46.55 -3.96 6.08
C THR A 620 46.54 -3.81 7.63
N MET A 621 47.39 -4.57 8.29
CA MET A 621 47.55 -4.47 9.73
C MET A 621 48.06 -3.08 10.16
N GLU A 622 48.91 -2.47 9.35
CA GLU A 622 49.51 -1.15 9.61
C GLU A 622 48.47 -0.04 9.59
N ASP A 623 47.53 -0.07 8.61
CA ASP A 623 46.42 0.89 8.49
C ASP A 623 45.55 0.85 9.76
N LEU A 624 45.26 -0.36 10.27
CA LEU A 624 44.43 -0.54 11.47
C LEU A 624 45.17 -0.11 12.74
N LEU A 625 46.47 -0.40 12.87
CA LEU A 625 47.27 0.03 14.02
C LEU A 625 47.48 1.55 14.06
N GLN A 626 47.66 2.18 12.89
CA GLN A 626 47.75 3.63 12.78
C GLN A 626 46.44 4.30 13.23
N ALA A 627 45.31 3.75 12.82
CA ALA A 627 44.00 4.23 13.22
C ALA A 627 43.76 4.00 14.74
N ALA A 628 44.16 2.84 15.27
CA ALA A 628 44.05 2.52 16.71
C ALA A 628 44.85 3.46 17.61
N ALA A 629 46.02 3.90 17.15
CA ALA A 629 46.87 4.86 17.89
C ALA A 629 46.23 6.26 17.99
N ARG A 630 45.32 6.61 17.12
CA ARG A 630 44.62 7.90 17.10
C ARG A 630 43.24 7.84 17.76
N LEU A 631 42.74 6.68 18.03
CA LEU A 631 41.38 6.45 18.54
C LEU A 631 41.22 7.01 19.96
N GLN A 632 40.23 7.87 20.15
CA GLN A 632 39.79 8.37 21.44
C GLN A 632 38.35 7.87 21.72
N PRO A 633 38.09 7.31 22.92
CA PRO A 633 36.73 6.90 23.30
C PRO A 633 35.77 8.08 23.28
N SER A 634 34.60 7.88 22.66
CA SER A 634 33.54 8.91 22.55
C SER A 634 32.82 9.13 23.89
N VAL A 635 32.84 8.17 24.79
CA VAL A 635 32.17 8.23 26.09
C VAL A 635 33.21 8.13 27.23
N SER A 636 33.16 9.07 28.13
CA SER A 636 34.06 9.11 29.29
C SER A 636 33.68 8.03 30.32
N GLU A 637 34.67 7.62 31.15
CA GLU A 637 34.44 6.65 32.22
C GLU A 637 33.40 7.15 33.24
N GLN A 638 33.40 8.45 33.50
CA GLN A 638 32.42 9.06 34.42
C GLN A 638 30.99 8.97 33.87
N GLU A 639 30.82 9.15 32.58
CA GLU A 639 29.51 8.99 31.93
C GLU A 639 29.07 7.52 31.93
N LEU A 640 29.94 6.56 31.67
CA LEU A 640 29.62 5.13 31.79
C LEU A 640 29.17 4.76 33.19
N LEU A 641 29.81 5.28 34.20
CA LEU A 641 29.40 5.07 35.62
C LEU A 641 28.01 5.71 35.88
N ARG A 642 27.73 6.86 35.29
CA ARG A 642 26.38 7.48 35.35
C ARG A 642 25.32 6.56 34.73
N TYR A 643 25.59 6.02 33.55
CA TYR A 643 24.63 5.11 32.86
C TYR A 643 24.42 3.82 33.68
N LYS A 644 25.45 3.26 34.30
CA LYS A 644 25.30 2.10 35.20
C LYS A 644 24.44 2.41 36.43
N ARG A 645 24.53 3.65 36.98
CA ARG A 645 23.64 4.06 38.09
C ARG A 645 22.18 4.21 37.60
N ILE A 646 21.99 4.75 36.43
CA ILE A 646 20.65 4.86 35.80
C ILE A 646 20.06 3.48 35.55
N GLN A 647 20.83 2.55 35.00
CA GLN A 647 20.43 1.15 34.78
C GLN A 647 19.97 0.49 36.10
N ARG A 648 20.75 0.61 37.18
CA ARG A 648 20.38 0.05 38.50
C ARG A 648 19.08 0.66 39.04
N LYS A 649 18.86 1.95 38.80
CA LYS A 649 17.65 2.64 39.24
C LYS A 649 16.43 2.09 38.53
N PHE A 650 16.52 1.83 37.23
CA PHE A 650 15.40 1.27 36.43
C PHE A 650 15.23 -0.25 36.59
N ALA A 651 16.26 -0.98 36.95
CA ALA A 651 16.17 -2.42 37.29
C ALA A 651 15.51 -2.68 38.65
N ALA A 652 15.43 -1.67 39.52
CA ALA A 652 14.81 -1.75 40.84
C ALA A 652 13.35 -1.29 40.87
N CYS A 653 12.83 -0.77 39.74
CA CYS A 653 11.43 -0.45 39.52
C CYS A 653 10.75 -1.54 38.68
#